data_50546afda575ef84bf55e567ea6fdac7
#
_entry.id   50546afda575ef84bf55e567ea6fdac7
#
_cell.length_a   1.000
_cell.length_b   1.000
_cell.length_c   1.000
_cell.angle_alpha   90.00
_cell.angle_beta   90.00
_cell.angle_gamma   90.00
#
_symmetry.space_group_name_H-M   'P 1'
#
loop_
_entity.id
_entity.type
_entity.pdbx_description
1 polymer ?
#
loop_
_entity_poly.entity_id
_entity_poly.type
_entity_poly.pdbx_seq_one_letter_code
_entity_poly.pdbx_strand_id
1 'polypeptide(L)'
;MKLEAQDGSRYLSNGSEPQELEVKVLNNFDKPVSGIKVTFESQDEAVSFPEEAVSVSDESGSAKTTVAVAPRPGTHHVRAHFRLPDGTSKETTFALYWGVEVTGDSQQAINGLSIKEPVTLTFFNEDGSPKENVPVHFFCEGACPEVEFSAENIKSDSSGQAKVYIKGAKMSGKSFIHAEAPAFDCFSFSVQTIDKGALILKLCGFFSLFYLGLVFMSFGLRTAASEKLKALFNSKERRPISDLFKGAFVTAILQSSGAASDMVVGFVNAGLLSLSVSVPLILGCNIGSTIAPQIMACRLYSLIMPSLILGAIFRLIPGRRGDFWHALSRIFFGFGTVFLAFYLLEETLTPLAGSEYFSEIGKVFDCSTGKFLPFLYSFLAAFAVSALLRSSAATVGAVIILACSGMMNLATICPLILGCNLGKSIAVHLSAKGTSRAAHRVAVIHTIINLFTVALGTACFFIKLGDRSLALLFFDAFIPGDAFRGDQLGHHAAMAHTMVNLLTALLLLPFCSLLVKLAEKIIPVKAMENEKSYVLDSRLLLTPNLAFAQLRRITIEALEKGRVMMSYAYSAFMGNDFSKDQEIIMMENELDDYQRDVSSFLTWLSEYNVDKANAERVPAFIHVAHDIERIGDIAVNFLHMAKNCAEKDLLAHKESVKPIEDYFNAMDLYCEEIIKTLRSREKEKEDRTAKLIVRQRVLQQLDSEIQSEYAAGDQSDMRSIKIAVLINDSVTIMSRMTRHLLNIAQRITLLTKD
;
A
#
# COMPACT_ATOMS: atom_id res chain seq x y z
N MET A 1 -38.14 32.32 23.21
CA MET A 1 -37.01 32.99 22.55
C MET A 1 -35.84 33.03 23.53
N LYS A 2 -34.62 32.96 23.00
CA LYS A 2 -33.36 33.06 23.75
C LYS A 2 -32.55 34.24 23.21
N LEU A 3 -31.69 34.83 24.05
CA LEU A 3 -30.70 35.80 23.65
C LEU A 3 -29.34 35.26 23.99
N GLU A 4 -28.48 35.13 23.02
CA GLU A 4 -27.13 34.59 23.20
C GLU A 4 -26.08 35.62 22.78
N ALA A 5 -25.16 35.95 23.68
CA ALA A 5 -24.05 36.81 23.40
C ALA A 5 -23.03 36.05 22.49
N GLN A 6 -22.60 36.66 21.43
CA GLN A 6 -21.45 36.15 20.65
C GLN A 6 -20.18 36.73 21.32
N ASP A 7 -19.28 35.85 21.76
CA ASP A 7 -18.10 36.23 22.54
C ASP A 7 -18.44 37.08 23.77
N GLY A 8 -19.06 36.46 24.78
CA GLY A 8 -19.59 37.12 25.99
C GLY A 8 -18.54 37.82 26.87
N SER A 9 -17.23 37.57 26.63
CA SER A 9 -16.09 38.20 27.32
C SER A 9 -15.10 38.75 26.33
N ARG A 10 -14.68 40.02 26.51
CA ARG A 10 -13.65 40.69 25.64
C ARG A 10 -12.59 41.32 26.47
N TYR A 11 -11.32 41.18 26.05
CA TYR A 11 -10.14 41.72 26.68
C TYR A 11 -9.63 42.94 25.88
N LEU A 12 -9.44 44.04 26.57
CA LEU A 12 -9.08 45.33 25.99
C LEU A 12 -7.73 45.81 26.56
N SER A 13 -6.65 45.61 25.83
CA SER A 13 -5.30 45.93 26.28
C SER A 13 -4.98 47.43 26.12
N ASN A 14 -5.54 48.09 25.09
CA ASN A 14 -5.36 49.53 24.80
C ASN A 14 -6.66 50.10 24.22
N GLY A 15 -7.55 50.49 25.10
CA GLY A 15 -8.93 50.70 24.78
C GLY A 15 -9.34 52.07 24.32
N SER A 16 -8.88 52.56 23.19
CA SER A 16 -9.45 53.76 22.57
C SER A 16 -10.30 53.48 21.32
N GLU A 17 -10.29 52.25 20.80
CA GLU A 17 -11.13 51.89 19.65
C GLU A 17 -12.47 51.31 20.12
N PRO A 18 -13.61 51.82 19.57
CA PRO A 18 -14.93 51.25 19.87
C PRO A 18 -15.02 49.78 19.44
N GLN A 19 -15.65 48.94 20.28
CA GLN A 19 -15.80 47.51 20.05
C GLN A 19 -17.24 47.19 19.60
N GLU A 20 -17.40 46.36 18.58
CA GLU A 20 -18.70 45.84 18.14
C GLU A 20 -19.15 44.67 19.05
N LEU A 21 -20.31 44.82 19.69
CA LEU A 21 -20.95 43.72 20.42
C LEU A 21 -22.10 43.15 19.59
N GLU A 22 -22.16 41.84 19.52
CA GLU A 22 -23.16 41.11 18.76
C GLU A 22 -23.95 40.12 19.63
N VAL A 23 -25.27 40.16 19.51
CA VAL A 23 -26.15 39.15 20.12
C VAL A 23 -26.96 38.45 19.05
N LYS A 24 -27.25 37.19 19.25
CA LYS A 24 -28.17 36.42 18.43
C LYS A 24 -29.49 36.20 19.15
N VAL A 25 -30.57 36.56 18.48
CA VAL A 25 -31.92 36.28 18.90
C VAL A 25 -32.39 34.99 18.25
N LEU A 26 -32.66 33.97 19.08
CA LEU A 26 -33.04 32.63 18.67
C LEU A 26 -34.43 32.30 19.20
N ASN A 27 -35.21 31.50 18.46
CA ASN A 27 -36.45 30.93 18.95
C ASN A 27 -36.17 29.68 19.83
N ASN A 28 -37.21 29.03 20.33
CA ASN A 28 -37.09 27.83 21.16
C ASN A 28 -36.56 26.59 20.42
N PHE A 29 -36.37 26.69 19.13
CA PHE A 29 -35.80 25.66 18.25
C PHE A 29 -34.42 26.05 17.70
N ASP A 30 -33.73 27.02 18.34
CA ASP A 30 -32.43 27.55 17.98
C ASP A 30 -32.34 28.13 16.56
N LYS A 31 -33.48 28.57 16.01
CA LYS A 31 -33.51 29.24 14.68
C LYS A 31 -33.48 30.77 14.88
N PRO A 32 -32.76 31.51 14.01
CA PRO A 32 -32.68 32.96 14.10
C PRO A 32 -34.05 33.62 13.94
N VAL A 33 -34.23 34.74 14.65
CA VAL A 33 -35.45 35.55 14.60
C VAL A 33 -35.05 36.99 14.23
N SER A 34 -35.59 37.50 13.13
CA SER A 34 -35.40 38.89 12.69
C SER A 34 -36.45 39.84 13.22
N GLY A 35 -36.14 41.13 13.20
CA GLY A 35 -37.09 42.19 13.55
C GLY A 35 -37.31 42.42 15.08
N ILE A 36 -36.50 41.81 15.91
CA ILE A 36 -36.55 42.00 17.38
C ILE A 36 -35.67 43.17 17.77
N LYS A 37 -36.26 44.12 18.48
CA LYS A 37 -35.59 45.29 19.03
C LYS A 37 -34.83 44.89 20.31
N VAL A 38 -33.47 44.92 20.25
CA VAL A 38 -32.58 44.62 21.36
C VAL A 38 -32.01 45.94 21.88
N THR A 39 -32.05 46.14 23.19
CA THR A 39 -31.50 47.32 23.88
C THR A 39 -30.22 46.91 24.60
N PHE A 40 -29.17 47.68 24.44
CA PHE A 40 -27.90 47.54 25.14
C PHE A 40 -27.80 48.66 26.18
N GLU A 41 -27.46 48.32 27.40
CA GLU A 41 -27.32 49.28 28.50
C GLU A 41 -26.15 48.90 29.41
N SER A 42 -25.54 49.90 30.06
CA SER A 42 -24.55 49.70 31.11
C SER A 42 -24.85 50.65 32.28
N GLN A 43 -24.65 50.17 33.51
CA GLN A 43 -24.67 50.98 34.71
C GLN A 43 -23.31 51.62 35.05
N ASP A 44 -22.27 51.23 34.29
CA ASP A 44 -20.91 51.73 34.48
C ASP A 44 -20.70 53.03 33.68
N GLU A 45 -20.31 54.10 34.39
CA GLU A 45 -20.03 55.41 33.82
C GLU A 45 -18.84 55.38 32.83
N ALA A 46 -17.97 54.38 32.92
CA ALA A 46 -16.83 54.20 31.99
C ALA A 46 -17.29 53.68 30.62
N VAL A 47 -18.50 53.15 30.49
CA VAL A 47 -19.03 52.58 29.26
C VAL A 47 -19.89 53.59 28.53
N SER A 48 -19.59 53.86 27.25
CA SER A 48 -20.39 54.73 26.40
C SER A 48 -20.72 54.02 25.07
N PHE A 49 -21.85 54.40 24.47
CA PHE A 49 -22.31 53.91 23.20
C PHE A 49 -22.15 55.04 22.15
N PRO A 50 -21.11 54.99 21.28
CA PRO A 50 -20.87 55.99 20.24
C PRO A 50 -21.99 56.06 19.20
N GLU A 51 -22.69 54.94 19.01
CA GLU A 51 -23.83 54.77 18.11
C GLU A 51 -25.10 54.51 18.93
N GLU A 52 -26.21 54.17 18.28
CA GLU A 52 -27.47 53.88 18.97
C GLU A 52 -27.31 52.62 19.84
N ALA A 53 -27.66 52.74 21.15
CA ALA A 53 -27.68 51.63 22.10
C ALA A 53 -28.84 50.64 21.86
N VAL A 54 -29.51 50.75 20.71
CA VAL A 54 -30.66 49.95 20.32
C VAL A 54 -30.48 49.47 18.90
N SER A 55 -30.52 48.16 18.70
CA SER A 55 -30.35 47.50 17.41
C SER A 55 -31.52 46.56 17.12
N VAL A 56 -31.84 46.34 15.86
CA VAL A 56 -32.86 45.39 15.40
C VAL A 56 -32.23 44.17 14.77
N SER A 57 -32.64 42.98 15.20
CA SER A 57 -32.08 41.75 14.64
C SER A 57 -32.37 41.59 13.15
N ASP A 58 -31.36 41.25 12.39
CA ASP A 58 -31.41 41.00 10.95
C ASP A 58 -31.96 39.60 10.62
N GLU A 59 -31.91 39.20 9.33
CA GLU A 59 -32.36 37.89 8.86
C GLU A 59 -31.57 36.71 9.48
N SER A 60 -30.33 36.95 9.92
CA SER A 60 -29.50 35.98 10.63
C SER A 60 -29.78 35.96 12.14
N GLY A 61 -30.71 36.76 12.63
CA GLY A 61 -31.04 36.94 14.06
C GLY A 61 -30.02 37.80 14.82
N SER A 62 -29.05 38.43 14.12
CA SER A 62 -27.99 39.24 14.71
C SER A 62 -28.42 40.67 14.98
N ALA A 63 -28.16 41.17 16.21
CA ALA A 63 -28.30 42.57 16.58
C ALA A 63 -26.96 43.07 17.13
N LYS A 64 -26.46 44.20 16.61
CA LYS A 64 -25.12 44.71 16.88
C LYS A 64 -25.19 46.13 17.42
N THR A 65 -24.22 46.46 18.27
CA THR A 65 -23.95 47.84 18.71
C THR A 65 -22.47 48.03 18.91
N THR A 66 -22.06 49.32 18.88
CA THR A 66 -20.66 49.71 19.14
C THR A 66 -20.56 50.26 20.56
N VAL A 67 -19.57 49.82 21.31
CA VAL A 67 -19.30 50.27 22.68
C VAL A 67 -17.89 50.77 22.81
N ALA A 68 -17.70 51.88 23.52
CA ALA A 68 -16.39 52.43 23.92
C ALA A 68 -16.29 52.41 25.45
N VAL A 69 -15.14 51.96 25.96
CA VAL A 69 -14.80 51.91 27.36
C VAL A 69 -13.72 52.93 27.66
N ALA A 70 -13.96 53.80 28.65
CA ALA A 70 -12.92 54.75 29.11
C ALA A 70 -11.72 53.98 29.70
N PRO A 71 -10.50 54.53 29.66
CA PRO A 71 -9.26 53.86 30.12
C PRO A 71 -9.27 53.73 31.68
N ARG A 72 -10.04 52.78 32.16
CA ARG A 72 -10.18 52.44 33.59
C ARG A 72 -10.01 50.96 33.77
N PRO A 73 -8.91 50.46 34.36
CA PRO A 73 -8.68 49.05 34.57
C PRO A 73 -9.77 48.39 35.43
N GLY A 74 -10.34 47.33 34.94
CA GLY A 74 -11.39 46.57 35.60
C GLY A 74 -12.35 45.87 34.64
N THR A 75 -13.37 45.27 35.21
CA THR A 75 -14.48 44.64 34.48
C THR A 75 -15.61 45.62 34.30
N HIS A 76 -16.08 45.79 33.10
CA HIS A 76 -17.20 46.64 32.73
C HIS A 76 -18.30 45.80 32.11
N HIS A 77 -19.55 45.93 32.61
CA HIS A 77 -20.66 45.14 32.14
C HIS A 77 -21.56 45.90 31.17
N VAL A 78 -21.93 45.22 30.08
CA VAL A 78 -22.95 45.68 29.14
C VAL A 78 -24.06 44.63 29.11
N ARG A 79 -25.28 45.03 29.43
CA ARG A 79 -26.47 44.21 29.38
C ARG A 79 -27.18 44.41 28.06
N ALA A 80 -27.45 43.34 27.32
CA ALA A 80 -28.32 43.33 26.16
C ALA A 80 -29.64 42.65 26.54
N HIS A 81 -30.78 43.34 26.26
CA HIS A 81 -32.08 42.77 26.58
C HIS A 81 -33.17 43.12 25.55
N PHE A 82 -34.21 42.29 25.48
CA PHE A 82 -35.42 42.61 24.73
C PHE A 82 -36.64 42.15 25.52
N ARG A 83 -37.82 42.83 25.30
CA ARG A 83 -39.10 42.43 25.88
C ARG A 83 -39.96 41.69 24.92
N LEU A 84 -40.55 40.57 25.37
CA LEU A 84 -41.58 39.83 24.67
C LEU A 84 -42.97 40.54 24.80
N PRO A 85 -43.90 40.28 23.88
CA PRO A 85 -45.26 40.82 23.94
C PRO A 85 -46.03 40.42 25.22
N ASP A 86 -45.64 39.34 25.88
CA ASP A 86 -46.21 38.87 27.17
C ASP A 86 -45.65 39.60 28.39
N GLY A 87 -44.76 40.57 28.19
CA GLY A 87 -44.11 41.35 29.23
C GLY A 87 -42.86 40.74 29.85
N THR A 88 -42.51 39.50 29.48
CA THR A 88 -41.22 38.88 29.93
C THR A 88 -40.04 39.48 29.23
N SER A 89 -38.94 39.70 30.00
CA SER A 89 -37.66 40.18 29.46
C SER A 89 -36.68 38.99 29.30
N LYS A 90 -35.93 38.98 28.21
CA LYS A 90 -34.78 38.12 28.01
C LYS A 90 -33.53 38.97 27.94
N GLU A 91 -32.49 38.59 28.67
CA GLU A 91 -31.25 39.33 28.79
C GLU A 91 -30.01 38.44 28.70
N THR A 92 -28.92 39.03 28.30
CA THR A 92 -27.56 38.48 28.35
C THR A 92 -26.59 39.61 28.69
N THR A 93 -25.45 39.28 29.29
CA THR A 93 -24.48 40.28 29.74
C THR A 93 -23.11 40.00 29.07
N PHE A 94 -22.45 41.06 28.61
CA PHE A 94 -21.08 41.04 28.17
C PHE A 94 -20.20 41.53 29.33
N ALA A 95 -19.02 40.87 29.50
CA ALA A 95 -17.97 41.33 30.39
C ALA A 95 -16.80 41.91 29.53
N LEU A 96 -16.51 43.19 29.69
CA LEU A 96 -15.43 43.88 29.02
C LEU A 96 -14.29 44.11 29.98
N TYR A 97 -13.17 43.44 29.80
CA TYR A 97 -12.01 43.53 30.68
C TYR A 97 -11.03 44.55 30.12
N TRP A 98 -10.96 45.75 30.68
CA TRP A 98 -10.02 46.74 30.24
C TRP A 98 -8.73 46.72 31.09
N GLY A 99 -7.56 46.80 30.40
CA GLY A 99 -6.25 46.79 31.07
C GLY A 99 -5.77 45.41 31.46
N VAL A 100 -6.29 44.35 30.80
CA VAL A 100 -5.79 42.99 30.93
C VAL A 100 -5.86 42.26 29.58
N GLU A 101 -4.82 41.51 29.29
CA GLU A 101 -4.75 40.58 28.15
C GLU A 101 -4.58 39.17 28.67
N VAL A 102 -5.27 38.21 28.04
CA VAL A 102 -5.23 36.80 28.42
C VAL A 102 -4.72 35.96 27.26
N THR A 103 -3.73 35.13 27.55
CA THR A 103 -3.22 34.15 26.59
C THR A 103 -3.15 32.73 27.23
N GLY A 104 -3.24 31.70 26.42
CA GLY A 104 -3.10 30.31 26.87
C GLY A 104 -4.40 29.67 27.35
N ASP A 105 -5.60 30.18 26.99
CA ASP A 105 -6.88 29.54 27.25
C ASP A 105 -7.12 28.33 26.32
N SER A 106 -8.05 27.46 26.72
CA SER A 106 -8.57 26.33 25.92
C SER A 106 -7.49 25.33 25.47
N GLN A 107 -6.48 25.09 26.28
CA GLN A 107 -5.40 24.15 25.99
C GLN A 107 -5.77 22.71 26.31
N GLN A 108 -5.03 21.78 25.68
CA GLN A 108 -5.09 20.35 25.98
C GLN A 108 -3.91 19.94 26.85
N ALA A 109 -4.16 19.15 27.87
CA ALA A 109 -3.16 18.51 28.70
C ALA A 109 -3.31 16.98 28.68
N ILE A 110 -2.19 16.27 28.75
CA ILE A 110 -2.22 14.82 29.01
C ILE A 110 -2.26 14.61 30.53
N ASN A 111 -3.02 13.63 31.00
CA ASN A 111 -3.15 13.38 32.44
C ASN A 111 -1.80 13.25 33.12
N GLY A 112 -1.62 14.03 34.20
CA GLY A 112 -0.41 14.12 34.97
C GLY A 112 0.77 14.85 34.31
N LEU A 113 0.58 15.54 33.19
CA LEU A 113 1.60 16.37 32.50
C LEU A 113 1.14 17.81 32.43
N SER A 114 2.11 18.74 32.40
CA SER A 114 1.85 20.19 32.30
C SER A 114 1.43 20.59 30.90
N ILE A 115 0.60 21.65 30.79
CA ILE A 115 0.32 22.34 29.52
C ILE A 115 1.64 22.94 28.96
N LYS A 116 1.66 23.14 27.66
CA LYS A 116 2.85 23.68 26.95
C LYS A 116 3.14 25.12 27.30
N GLU A 117 2.13 25.95 27.20
CA GLU A 117 2.21 27.37 27.40
C GLU A 117 1.50 27.73 28.69
N PRO A 118 2.08 28.60 29.54
CA PRO A 118 1.39 29.03 30.74
C PRO A 118 0.11 29.79 30.37
N VAL A 119 -0.92 29.67 31.17
CA VAL A 119 -2.00 30.65 31.18
C VAL A 119 -1.40 31.93 31.72
N THR A 120 -1.43 33.02 30.91
CA THR A 120 -0.80 34.29 31.23
C THR A 120 -1.84 35.38 31.25
N LEU A 121 -1.89 36.11 32.35
CA LEU A 121 -2.63 37.35 32.53
C LEU A 121 -1.63 38.51 32.50
N THR A 122 -1.74 39.40 31.51
CA THR A 122 -0.88 40.60 31.40
C THR A 122 -1.71 41.81 31.77
N PHE A 123 -1.33 42.49 32.87
CA PHE A 123 -2.02 43.67 33.40
C PHE A 123 -1.37 44.94 32.95
N PHE A 124 -2.20 45.94 32.65
CA PHE A 124 -1.77 47.26 32.21
C PHE A 124 -2.33 48.36 33.12
N ASN A 125 -1.58 49.48 33.26
CA ASN A 125 -2.04 50.71 33.86
C ASN A 125 -2.94 51.49 32.89
N GLU A 126 -3.53 52.61 33.37
CA GLU A 126 -4.36 53.49 32.54
C GLU A 126 -3.57 54.14 31.35
N ASP A 127 -2.28 54.27 31.49
CA ASP A 127 -1.36 54.79 30.45
C ASP A 127 -0.87 53.71 29.48
N GLY A 128 -1.32 52.46 29.63
CA GLY A 128 -0.90 51.30 28.81
C GLY A 128 0.46 50.73 29.20
N SER A 129 1.11 51.20 30.24
CA SER A 129 2.33 50.59 30.77
C SER A 129 2.03 49.31 31.55
N PRO A 130 2.97 48.32 31.57
CA PRO A 130 2.79 47.08 32.35
C PRO A 130 2.57 47.37 33.84
N LYS A 131 1.63 46.67 34.48
CA LYS A 131 1.31 46.79 35.90
C LYS A 131 1.92 45.66 36.70
N GLU A 132 2.94 45.99 37.51
CA GLU A 132 3.65 45.02 38.34
C GLU A 132 2.93 44.80 39.70
N ASN A 133 3.20 43.65 40.33
CA ASN A 133 2.75 43.24 41.65
C ASN A 133 1.21 43.09 41.84
N VAL A 134 0.45 42.90 40.76
CA VAL A 134 -0.96 42.55 40.84
C VAL A 134 -1.11 41.13 41.40
N PRO A 135 -1.75 40.92 42.58
CA PRO A 135 -1.96 39.59 43.08
C PRO A 135 -3.05 38.90 42.29
N VAL A 136 -2.80 37.63 41.85
CA VAL A 136 -3.74 36.78 41.16
C VAL A 136 -3.83 35.47 41.89
N HIS A 137 -5.07 35.05 42.20
CA HIS A 137 -5.37 33.73 42.79
C HIS A 137 -6.04 32.83 41.80
N PHE A 138 -5.39 31.67 41.52
CA PHE A 138 -5.91 30.64 40.62
C PHE A 138 -6.55 29.51 41.41
N PHE A 139 -7.76 29.07 41.02
CA PHE A 139 -8.48 27.96 41.64
C PHE A 139 -9.36 27.21 40.66
N CYS A 140 -9.82 26.02 41.07
CA CYS A 140 -10.80 25.22 40.34
C CYS A 140 -12.12 25.26 41.08
N GLU A 141 -13.25 25.48 40.40
CA GLU A 141 -14.58 25.48 40.98
C GLU A 141 -15.39 24.27 40.53
N GLY A 142 -16.08 23.61 41.49
CA GLY A 142 -17.07 22.56 41.24
C GLY A 142 -16.51 21.16 41.14
N ALA A 143 -17.32 20.22 40.61
CA ALA A 143 -16.99 18.80 40.44
C ALA A 143 -16.08 18.50 39.22
N CYS A 144 -15.23 19.45 38.88
CA CYS A 144 -14.26 19.27 37.78
C CYS A 144 -13.10 18.37 38.23
N PRO A 145 -12.46 17.65 37.30
CA PRO A 145 -11.20 16.95 37.60
C PRO A 145 -10.18 17.93 38.17
N GLU A 146 -9.67 17.67 39.37
CA GLU A 146 -8.68 18.53 40.02
C GLU A 146 -7.40 18.62 39.19
N VAL A 147 -6.98 19.85 38.86
CA VAL A 147 -5.70 20.16 38.22
C VAL A 147 -4.70 20.66 39.26
N GLU A 148 -3.43 20.45 39.03
CA GLU A 148 -2.36 20.98 39.88
C GLU A 148 -1.82 22.27 39.24
N PHE A 149 -1.73 23.34 40.00
CA PHE A 149 -1.13 24.61 39.57
C PHE A 149 0.35 24.66 39.96
N SER A 150 1.18 25.32 39.14
CA SER A 150 2.58 25.62 39.49
C SER A 150 2.68 26.52 40.73
N ALA A 151 1.69 27.41 40.92
CA ALA A 151 1.42 28.16 42.11
C ALA A 151 -0.03 28.65 42.08
N GLU A 152 -0.72 28.64 43.22
CA GLU A 152 -2.10 29.13 43.33
C GLU A 152 -2.17 30.65 43.45
N ASN A 153 -1.18 31.28 44.10
CA ASN A 153 -1.07 32.73 44.30
C ASN A 153 0.16 33.23 43.61
N ILE A 154 0.01 34.10 42.62
CA ILE A 154 1.07 34.65 41.80
C ILE A 154 0.92 36.18 41.75
N LYS A 155 2.01 36.91 41.71
CA LYS A 155 2.00 38.35 41.42
C LYS A 155 2.53 38.60 40.02
N SER A 156 1.97 39.61 39.33
CA SER A 156 2.50 40.05 38.06
C SER A 156 3.95 40.54 38.18
N ASP A 157 4.77 40.17 37.20
CA ASP A 157 6.18 40.58 37.12
C ASP A 157 6.35 42.01 36.58
N SER A 158 7.60 42.46 36.38
CA SER A 158 7.93 43.75 35.82
C SER A 158 7.40 43.98 34.38
N SER A 159 7.00 42.91 33.70
CA SER A 159 6.33 42.97 32.38
C SER A 159 4.80 42.93 32.52
N GLY A 160 4.26 43.03 33.73
CA GLY A 160 2.84 42.97 34.04
C GLY A 160 2.26 41.56 33.95
N GLN A 161 3.06 40.50 33.83
CA GLN A 161 2.62 39.15 33.52
C GLN A 161 2.52 38.27 34.78
N ALA A 162 1.34 37.66 35.00
CA ALA A 162 1.13 36.58 35.97
C ALA A 162 0.94 35.25 35.21
N LYS A 163 1.93 34.33 35.33
CA LYS A 163 2.01 33.09 34.58
C LYS A 163 1.76 31.87 35.47
N VAL A 164 0.82 31.02 35.10
CA VAL A 164 0.60 29.74 35.76
C VAL A 164 0.71 28.59 34.80
N TYR A 165 1.50 27.58 35.16
CA TYR A 165 1.50 26.30 34.49
C TYR A 165 0.49 25.38 35.16
N ILE A 166 -0.29 24.66 34.34
CA ILE A 166 -1.36 23.79 34.80
C ILE A 166 -0.98 22.38 34.41
N LYS A 167 -0.98 21.50 35.39
CA LYS A 167 -0.79 20.07 35.18
C LYS A 167 -2.15 19.41 35.05
N GLY A 168 -2.36 18.66 33.97
CA GLY A 168 -3.62 17.99 33.69
C GLY A 168 -4.05 17.05 34.81
N ALA A 169 -5.34 16.98 35.05
CA ALA A 169 -5.96 16.17 36.08
C ALA A 169 -5.61 14.66 35.93
N LYS A 170 -5.80 13.88 37.00
CA LYS A 170 -5.63 12.41 36.95
C LYS A 170 -6.71 11.72 36.12
N MET A 171 -7.89 12.34 35.99
CA MET A 171 -9.02 11.85 35.21
C MET A 171 -9.19 12.71 33.94
N SER A 172 -9.61 12.07 32.83
CA SER A 172 -9.94 12.79 31.60
C SER A 172 -11.22 13.63 31.78
N GLY A 173 -11.24 14.80 31.19
CA GLY A 173 -12.39 15.71 31.22
C GLY A 173 -11.99 17.15 30.99
N LYS A 174 -13.00 18.03 30.95
CA LYS A 174 -12.81 19.46 30.86
C LYS A 174 -12.78 20.06 32.25
N SER A 175 -11.69 20.69 32.63
CA SER A 175 -11.55 21.42 33.89
C SER A 175 -11.73 22.91 33.63
N PHE A 176 -12.54 23.57 34.43
CA PHE A 176 -12.70 25.03 34.42
C PHE A 176 -11.84 25.60 35.54
N ILE A 177 -11.01 26.54 35.18
CA ILE A 177 -10.04 27.19 36.05
C ILE A 177 -10.44 28.64 36.15
N HIS A 178 -10.39 29.16 37.35
CA HIS A 178 -10.75 30.52 37.64
C HIS A 178 -9.52 31.28 38.16
N ALA A 179 -9.44 32.56 37.82
CA ALA A 179 -8.44 33.46 38.36
C ALA A 179 -9.08 34.75 38.85
N GLU A 180 -8.82 35.11 40.11
CA GLU A 180 -9.28 36.34 40.71
C GLU A 180 -8.14 37.35 40.81
N ALA A 181 -8.42 38.59 40.43
CA ALA A 181 -7.49 39.73 40.60
C ALA A 181 -8.24 40.98 41.05
N PRO A 182 -7.59 41.88 41.83
CA PRO A 182 -8.23 43.11 42.30
C PRO A 182 -8.73 43.97 41.13
N ALA A 183 -9.92 44.54 41.27
CA ALA A 183 -10.62 45.35 40.28
C ALA A 183 -11.14 44.61 39.04
N PHE A 184 -10.97 43.28 38.97
CA PHE A 184 -11.50 42.47 37.90
C PHE A 184 -12.45 41.37 38.48
N ASP A 185 -13.44 41.01 37.68
CA ASP A 185 -14.22 39.80 37.94
C ASP A 185 -13.38 38.54 37.71
N CYS A 186 -13.93 37.41 38.10
CA CYS A 186 -13.27 36.13 37.94
C CYS A 186 -13.09 35.78 36.45
N PHE A 187 -11.85 35.59 36.03
CA PHE A 187 -11.51 35.07 34.68
C PHE A 187 -11.73 33.57 34.66
N SER A 188 -12.29 33.04 33.59
CA SER A 188 -12.52 31.61 33.43
C SER A 188 -11.76 31.07 32.25
N PHE A 189 -10.98 30.02 32.48
CA PHE A 189 -10.19 29.29 31.47
C PHE A 189 -10.64 27.86 31.46
N SER A 190 -10.33 27.15 30.37
CA SER A 190 -10.60 25.72 30.29
C SER A 190 -9.36 24.93 29.88
N VAL A 191 -9.17 23.78 30.53
CA VAL A 191 -8.15 22.79 30.14
C VAL A 191 -8.83 21.46 29.93
N GLN A 192 -8.61 20.89 28.74
CA GLN A 192 -9.10 19.56 28.38
C GLN A 192 -8.03 18.53 28.72
N THR A 193 -8.23 17.75 29.79
CA THR A 193 -7.33 16.63 30.13
C THR A 193 -7.70 15.39 29.33
N ILE A 194 -6.69 14.79 28.69
CA ILE A 194 -6.81 13.57 27.87
C ILE A 194 -6.09 12.43 28.60
N ASP A 195 -6.78 11.29 28.78
CA ASP A 195 -6.15 10.08 29.31
C ASP A 195 -5.15 9.49 28.31
N LYS A 196 -3.95 9.09 28.79
CA LYS A 196 -2.89 8.49 27.96
C LYS A 196 -3.36 7.22 27.25
N GLY A 197 -4.09 6.36 27.97
CA GLY A 197 -4.58 5.10 27.41
C GLY A 197 -5.60 5.35 26.31
N ALA A 198 -6.55 6.26 26.54
CA ALA A 198 -7.54 6.66 25.55
C ALA A 198 -6.89 7.33 24.33
N LEU A 199 -5.84 8.15 24.53
CA LEU A 199 -5.08 8.76 23.44
C LEU A 199 -4.40 7.70 22.56
N ILE A 200 -3.68 6.76 23.18
CA ILE A 200 -3.01 5.66 22.46
C ILE A 200 -4.04 4.84 21.68
N LEU A 201 -5.17 4.50 22.31
CA LEU A 201 -6.23 3.74 21.67
C LEU A 201 -6.82 4.49 20.45
N LYS A 202 -7.07 5.81 20.57
CA LYS A 202 -7.50 6.66 19.45
C LYS A 202 -6.49 6.67 18.31
N LEU A 203 -5.21 6.90 18.62
CA LEU A 203 -4.14 6.93 17.61
C LEU A 203 -3.99 5.57 16.91
N CYS A 204 -4.01 4.46 17.67
CA CYS A 204 -3.98 3.12 17.10
C CYS A 204 -5.21 2.84 16.23
N GLY A 205 -6.40 3.25 16.68
CA GLY A 205 -7.65 3.10 15.93
C GLY A 205 -7.64 3.88 14.62
N PHE A 206 -7.25 5.15 14.64
CA PHE A 206 -7.18 5.98 13.45
C PHE A 206 -6.08 5.52 12.50
N PHE A 207 -4.93 5.07 13.02
CA PHE A 207 -3.88 4.50 12.18
C PHE A 207 -4.31 3.17 11.54
N SER A 208 -5.07 2.35 12.26
CA SER A 208 -5.67 1.13 11.71
C SER A 208 -6.67 1.45 10.59
N LEU A 209 -7.50 2.48 10.78
CA LEU A 209 -8.44 2.96 9.76
C LEU A 209 -7.69 3.47 8.51
N PHE A 210 -6.61 4.23 8.72
CA PHE A 210 -5.71 4.70 7.65
C PHE A 210 -5.13 3.53 6.85
N TYR A 211 -4.58 2.53 7.54
CA TYR A 211 -4.01 1.35 6.91
C TYR A 211 -5.05 0.53 6.13
N LEU A 212 -6.24 0.30 6.72
CA LEU A 212 -7.35 -0.38 6.05
C LEU A 212 -7.82 0.38 4.81
N GLY A 213 -7.91 1.71 4.87
CA GLY A 213 -8.24 2.54 3.71
C GLY A 213 -7.28 2.34 2.56
N LEU A 214 -5.95 2.32 2.84
CA LEU A 214 -4.92 2.03 1.84
C LEU A 214 -5.06 0.62 1.24
N VAL A 215 -5.37 -0.39 2.06
CA VAL A 215 -5.58 -1.77 1.61
C VAL A 215 -6.80 -1.86 0.70
N PHE A 216 -7.93 -1.25 1.08
CA PHE A 216 -9.14 -1.23 0.25
C PHE A 216 -8.92 -0.51 -1.09
N MET A 217 -8.30 0.65 -1.07
CA MET A 217 -7.98 1.42 -2.27
C MET A 217 -7.07 0.62 -3.21
N SER A 218 -5.98 0.05 -2.68
CA SER A 218 -5.04 -0.77 -3.46
C SER A 218 -5.72 -2.01 -4.05
N PHE A 219 -6.58 -2.70 -3.29
CA PHE A 219 -7.31 -3.86 -3.77
C PHE A 219 -8.31 -3.49 -4.89
N GLY A 220 -9.04 -2.38 -4.72
CA GLY A 220 -9.96 -1.87 -5.74
C GLY A 220 -9.24 -1.52 -7.05
N LEU A 221 -8.11 -0.79 -6.96
CA LEU A 221 -7.29 -0.41 -8.10
C LEU A 221 -6.72 -1.64 -8.83
N ARG A 222 -6.24 -2.63 -8.08
CA ARG A 222 -5.75 -3.90 -8.64
C ARG A 222 -6.83 -4.63 -9.42
N THR A 223 -8.05 -4.71 -8.86
CA THR A 223 -9.20 -5.36 -9.52
C THR A 223 -9.59 -4.62 -10.79
N ALA A 224 -9.68 -3.29 -10.75
CA ALA A 224 -10.06 -2.47 -11.90
C ALA A 224 -9.02 -2.48 -13.03
N ALA A 225 -7.73 -2.59 -12.69
CA ALA A 225 -6.63 -2.49 -13.65
C ALA A 225 -6.10 -3.84 -14.16
N SER A 226 -6.59 -4.97 -13.64
CA SER A 226 -5.99 -6.30 -13.83
C SER A 226 -5.73 -6.69 -15.29
N GLU A 227 -6.63 -6.37 -16.22
CA GLU A 227 -6.46 -6.71 -17.64
C GLU A 227 -5.46 -5.81 -18.37
N LYS A 228 -5.45 -4.50 -18.05
CA LYS A 228 -4.53 -3.55 -18.69
C LYS A 228 -3.08 -3.72 -18.21
N LEU A 229 -2.89 -4.17 -16.98
CA LEU A 229 -1.56 -4.43 -16.42
C LEU A 229 -0.84 -5.57 -17.12
N LYS A 230 -1.55 -6.57 -17.66
CA LYS A 230 -0.99 -7.68 -18.44
C LYS A 230 -0.31 -7.23 -19.72
N ALA A 231 -0.96 -6.35 -20.46
CA ALA A 231 -0.45 -5.85 -21.73
C ALA A 231 0.90 -5.11 -21.55
N LEU A 232 1.10 -4.47 -20.37
CA LEU A 232 2.32 -3.73 -20.08
C LEU A 232 3.55 -4.63 -19.85
N PHE A 233 3.36 -5.85 -19.31
CA PHE A 233 4.45 -6.78 -19.02
C PHE A 233 4.81 -7.72 -20.20
N ASN A 234 4.05 -7.70 -21.27
CA ASN A 234 4.21 -8.64 -22.41
C ASN A 234 5.37 -8.31 -23.36
N SER A 235 6.32 -7.42 -23.00
CA SER A 235 7.45 -7.09 -23.86
C SER A 235 8.59 -8.08 -23.67
N LYS A 236 8.87 -8.84 -24.74
CA LYS A 236 10.02 -9.77 -24.80
C LYS A 236 11.37 -9.07 -25.02
N GLU A 237 11.38 -7.81 -25.43
CA GLU A 237 12.57 -7.02 -25.69
C GLU A 237 12.94 -6.17 -24.48
N ARG A 238 14.22 -6.22 -24.11
CA ARG A 238 14.79 -5.38 -23.05
C ARG A 238 14.85 -3.92 -23.50
N ARG A 239 14.02 -3.05 -22.91
CA ARG A 239 14.03 -1.60 -23.10
C ARG A 239 14.06 -0.92 -21.73
N PRO A 240 15.24 -0.72 -21.11
CA PRO A 240 15.35 -0.32 -19.71
C PRO A 240 14.54 0.92 -19.33
N ILE A 241 14.55 1.95 -20.18
CA ILE A 241 13.79 3.18 -19.94
C ILE A 241 12.27 2.90 -19.99
N SER A 242 11.80 2.18 -21.01
CA SER A 242 10.40 1.80 -21.13
C SER A 242 9.93 0.93 -19.94
N ASP A 243 10.78 -0.01 -19.51
CA ASP A 243 10.45 -0.91 -18.41
C ASP A 243 10.44 -0.17 -17.07
N LEU A 244 11.31 0.83 -16.87
CA LEU A 244 11.25 1.74 -15.73
C LEU A 244 9.93 2.50 -15.69
N PHE A 245 9.49 3.09 -16.80
CA PHE A 245 8.20 3.79 -16.86
C PHE A 245 7.01 2.86 -16.64
N LYS A 246 7.06 1.61 -17.16
CA LYS A 246 6.02 0.60 -16.88
C LYS A 246 5.94 0.27 -15.39
N GLY A 247 7.09 0.03 -14.74
CA GLY A 247 7.15 -0.21 -13.30
C GLY A 247 6.58 0.97 -12.49
N ALA A 248 6.94 2.20 -12.85
CA ALA A 248 6.43 3.41 -12.22
C ALA A 248 4.91 3.55 -12.42
N PHE A 249 4.42 3.36 -13.63
CA PHE A 249 3.00 3.47 -13.96
C PHE A 249 2.15 2.40 -13.25
N VAL A 250 2.61 1.14 -13.27
CA VAL A 250 1.92 0.05 -12.56
C VAL A 250 1.83 0.33 -11.07
N THR A 251 2.93 0.76 -10.46
CA THR A 251 2.94 1.05 -9.02
C THR A 251 2.13 2.29 -8.67
N ALA A 252 2.12 3.30 -9.53
CA ALA A 252 1.26 4.47 -9.37
C ALA A 252 -0.23 4.11 -9.37
N ILE A 253 -0.64 3.19 -10.24
CA ILE A 253 -2.02 2.67 -10.25
C ILE A 253 -2.28 1.81 -9.01
N LEU A 254 -1.40 0.88 -8.68
CA LEU A 254 -1.61 -0.04 -7.55
C LEU A 254 -1.50 0.66 -6.20
N GLN A 255 -0.93 1.86 -6.13
CA GLN A 255 -0.66 2.62 -4.89
C GLN A 255 0.11 1.80 -3.83
N SER A 256 0.81 0.75 -4.27
CA SER A 256 1.51 -0.19 -3.40
C SER A 256 2.76 -0.75 -4.07
N SER A 257 3.94 -0.32 -3.59
CA SER A 257 5.22 -0.86 -4.06
C SER A 257 5.39 -2.33 -3.69
N GLY A 258 4.88 -2.75 -2.53
CA GLY A 258 4.90 -4.15 -2.13
C GLY A 258 4.16 -5.03 -3.14
N ALA A 259 2.91 -4.67 -3.47
CA ALA A 259 2.11 -5.40 -4.46
C ALA A 259 2.75 -5.43 -5.85
N ALA A 260 3.33 -4.33 -6.31
CA ALA A 260 4.02 -4.26 -7.60
C ALA A 260 5.28 -5.13 -7.61
N SER A 261 6.10 -5.08 -6.56
CA SER A 261 7.29 -5.91 -6.42
C SER A 261 6.96 -7.40 -6.30
N ASP A 262 5.88 -7.75 -5.57
CA ASP A 262 5.38 -9.13 -5.47
C ASP A 262 4.94 -9.68 -6.84
N MET A 263 4.31 -8.82 -7.68
CA MET A 263 3.99 -9.19 -9.06
C MET A 263 5.26 -9.46 -9.89
N VAL A 264 6.29 -8.61 -9.78
CA VAL A 264 7.56 -8.80 -10.48
C VAL A 264 8.22 -10.11 -10.03
N VAL A 265 8.27 -10.38 -8.72
CA VAL A 265 8.77 -11.66 -8.16
C VAL A 265 7.96 -12.84 -8.71
N GLY A 266 6.64 -12.74 -8.74
CA GLY A 266 5.74 -13.77 -9.27
C GLY A 266 5.95 -14.01 -10.76
N PHE A 267 6.12 -12.98 -11.57
CA PHE A 267 6.36 -13.12 -13.02
C PHE A 267 7.72 -13.72 -13.33
N VAL A 268 8.75 -13.37 -12.56
CA VAL A 268 10.08 -13.99 -12.71
C VAL A 268 10.01 -15.45 -12.23
N ASN A 269 9.31 -15.73 -11.14
CA ASN A 269 9.08 -17.09 -10.67
C ASN A 269 8.34 -17.96 -11.70
N ALA A 270 7.31 -17.38 -12.32
CA ALA A 270 6.57 -18.02 -13.41
C ALA A 270 7.33 -18.10 -14.73
N GLY A 271 8.55 -17.52 -14.83
CA GLY A 271 9.35 -17.40 -16.06
C GLY A 271 8.71 -16.55 -17.16
N LEU A 272 7.75 -15.72 -16.80
CA LEU A 272 7.11 -14.75 -17.71
C LEU A 272 7.98 -13.52 -17.93
N LEU A 273 8.86 -13.21 -16.96
CA LEU A 273 9.85 -12.12 -17.03
C LEU A 273 11.26 -12.66 -16.78
N SER A 274 12.22 -12.15 -17.54
CA SER A 274 13.63 -12.41 -17.24
C SER A 274 14.13 -11.55 -16.10
N LEU A 275 15.16 -12.02 -15.38
CA LEU A 275 15.80 -11.28 -14.30
C LEU A 275 16.32 -9.91 -14.76
N SER A 276 16.82 -9.82 -16.01
CA SER A 276 17.36 -8.58 -16.59
C SER A 276 16.28 -7.50 -16.83
N VAL A 277 15.04 -7.89 -17.12
CA VAL A 277 13.89 -6.98 -17.28
C VAL A 277 13.32 -6.57 -15.92
N SER A 278 13.45 -7.42 -14.91
CA SER A 278 12.91 -7.12 -13.57
C SER A 278 13.62 -5.93 -12.91
N VAL A 279 14.91 -5.68 -13.20
CA VAL A 279 15.68 -4.59 -12.55
C VAL A 279 15.11 -3.21 -12.84
N PRO A 280 14.98 -2.77 -14.13
CA PRO A 280 14.38 -1.47 -14.41
C PRO A 280 12.92 -1.37 -13.98
N LEU A 281 12.15 -2.46 -13.98
CA LEU A 281 10.81 -2.50 -13.44
C LEU A 281 10.79 -2.17 -11.94
N ILE A 282 11.71 -2.75 -11.13
CA ILE A 282 11.81 -2.49 -9.70
C ILE A 282 12.21 -1.04 -9.42
N LEU A 283 13.17 -0.49 -10.18
CA LEU A 283 13.53 0.93 -10.11
C LEU A 283 12.30 1.82 -10.37
N GLY A 284 11.52 1.48 -11.38
CA GLY A 284 10.26 2.13 -11.67
C GLY A 284 9.24 1.98 -10.55
N CYS A 285 9.10 0.79 -9.97
CA CYS A 285 8.20 0.55 -8.83
C CYS A 285 8.54 1.44 -7.63
N ASN A 286 9.81 1.69 -7.37
CA ASN A 286 10.23 2.60 -6.31
C ASN A 286 9.79 4.05 -6.59
N ILE A 287 9.92 4.53 -7.84
CA ILE A 287 9.43 5.86 -8.24
C ILE A 287 7.90 5.93 -8.13
N GLY A 288 7.17 4.96 -8.71
CA GLY A 288 5.71 4.94 -8.70
C GLY A 288 5.10 4.90 -7.31
N SER A 289 5.82 4.32 -6.33
CA SER A 289 5.38 4.27 -4.94
C SER A 289 5.33 5.64 -4.24
N THR A 290 5.92 6.66 -4.83
CA THR A 290 5.95 8.02 -4.27
C THR A 290 4.68 8.83 -4.56
N ILE A 291 3.85 8.37 -5.50
CA ILE A 291 2.62 9.08 -5.87
C ILE A 291 1.59 9.10 -4.73
N ALA A 292 1.44 7.99 -3.98
CA ALA A 292 0.55 7.97 -2.83
C ALA A 292 0.91 9.01 -1.76
N PRO A 293 2.17 9.12 -1.28
CA PRO A 293 2.63 10.22 -0.43
C PRO A 293 2.36 11.62 -1.00
N GLN A 294 2.56 11.84 -2.31
CA GLN A 294 2.26 13.15 -2.92
C GLN A 294 0.77 13.51 -2.82
N ILE A 295 -0.11 12.56 -3.08
CA ILE A 295 -1.56 12.74 -2.94
C ILE A 295 -1.92 13.03 -1.48
N MET A 296 -1.32 12.30 -0.51
CA MET A 296 -1.58 12.49 0.92
C MET A 296 -1.16 13.89 1.38
N ALA A 297 -0.01 14.39 0.92
CA ALA A 297 0.49 15.72 1.25
C ALA A 297 -0.46 16.85 0.79
N CYS A 298 -1.29 16.63 -0.24
CA CYS A 298 -2.28 17.60 -0.72
C CYS A 298 -3.46 17.82 0.23
N ARG A 299 -3.60 17.06 1.33
CA ARG A 299 -4.64 17.25 2.36
C ARG A 299 -6.07 17.40 1.78
N LEU A 300 -6.48 16.49 0.91
CA LEU A 300 -7.74 16.57 0.16
C LEU A 300 -8.98 16.29 1.03
N TYR A 301 -9.12 16.97 2.17
CA TYR A 301 -10.18 16.73 3.16
C TYR A 301 -11.59 17.03 2.62
N SER A 302 -11.73 18.00 1.72
CA SER A 302 -13.00 18.30 1.05
C SER A 302 -13.56 17.14 0.24
N LEU A 303 -12.70 16.19 -0.18
CA LEU A 303 -13.10 15.00 -0.95
C LEU A 303 -13.49 13.80 -0.07
N ILE A 304 -13.39 13.89 1.26
CA ILE A 304 -13.73 12.77 2.16
C ILE A 304 -15.18 12.33 1.95
N MET A 305 -16.14 13.23 2.20
CA MET A 305 -17.56 12.91 2.11
C MET A 305 -18.00 12.55 0.69
N PRO A 306 -17.64 13.29 -0.37
CA PRO A 306 -17.95 12.89 -1.74
C PRO A 306 -17.45 11.50 -2.08
N SER A 307 -16.23 11.14 -1.67
CA SER A 307 -15.65 9.83 -1.94
C SER A 307 -16.39 8.70 -1.21
N LEU A 308 -16.72 8.88 0.08
CA LEU A 308 -17.49 7.90 0.83
C LEU A 308 -18.90 7.68 0.23
N ILE A 309 -19.58 8.76 -0.18
CA ILE A 309 -20.89 8.71 -0.83
C ILE A 309 -20.80 7.95 -2.17
N LEU A 310 -19.83 8.29 -3.02
CA LEU A 310 -19.63 7.59 -4.29
C LEU A 310 -19.30 6.12 -4.08
N GLY A 311 -18.46 5.82 -3.08
CA GLY A 311 -18.16 4.44 -2.69
C GLY A 311 -19.40 3.66 -2.30
N ALA A 312 -20.33 4.29 -1.54
CA ALA A 312 -21.61 3.70 -1.17
C ALA A 312 -22.52 3.48 -2.39
N ILE A 313 -22.66 4.50 -3.26
CA ILE A 313 -23.47 4.42 -4.48
C ILE A 313 -22.99 3.27 -5.36
N PHE A 314 -21.70 3.18 -5.66
CA PHE A 314 -21.16 2.11 -6.48
C PHE A 314 -21.32 0.72 -5.83
N ARG A 315 -21.40 0.65 -4.50
CA ARG A 315 -21.65 -0.60 -3.79
C ARG A 315 -23.06 -1.13 -3.97
N LEU A 316 -24.02 -0.23 -4.16
CA LEU A 316 -25.44 -0.57 -4.37
C LEU A 316 -25.74 -1.06 -5.80
N ILE A 317 -24.85 -0.81 -6.77
CA ILE A 317 -25.02 -1.27 -8.14
C ILE A 317 -24.92 -2.80 -8.16
N PRO A 318 -25.96 -3.53 -8.67
CA PRO A 318 -25.93 -4.98 -8.76
C PRO A 318 -24.77 -5.48 -9.63
N GLY A 319 -24.02 -6.48 -9.16
CA GLY A 319 -22.92 -7.05 -9.91
C GLY A 319 -22.23 -8.18 -9.13
N ARG A 320 -21.40 -8.98 -9.81
CA ARG A 320 -20.62 -10.05 -9.19
C ARG A 320 -19.42 -9.51 -8.41
N ARG A 321 -18.93 -10.25 -7.38
CA ARG A 321 -17.65 -9.97 -6.73
C ARG A 321 -16.55 -9.92 -7.80
N GLY A 322 -15.92 -8.76 -7.98
CA GLY A 322 -14.91 -8.53 -9.02
C GLY A 322 -15.36 -7.65 -10.17
N ASP A 323 -16.66 -7.32 -10.25
CA ASP A 323 -17.16 -6.38 -11.25
C ASP A 323 -16.54 -4.99 -11.06
N PHE A 324 -16.42 -4.27 -12.16
CA PHE A 324 -15.84 -2.92 -12.22
C PHE A 324 -16.45 -1.97 -11.16
N TRP A 325 -17.77 -1.99 -10.97
CA TRP A 325 -18.47 -1.14 -9.99
C TRP A 325 -18.07 -1.43 -8.54
N HIS A 326 -17.87 -2.71 -8.19
CA HIS A 326 -17.38 -3.09 -6.87
C HIS A 326 -15.92 -2.70 -6.65
N ALA A 327 -15.10 -2.76 -7.70
CA ALA A 327 -13.74 -2.25 -7.65
C ALA A 327 -13.73 -0.73 -7.43
N LEU A 328 -14.60 0.00 -8.15
CA LEU A 328 -14.75 1.44 -8.02
C LEU A 328 -15.23 1.83 -6.61
N SER A 329 -16.21 1.09 -6.06
CA SER A 329 -16.66 1.25 -4.67
C SER A 329 -15.49 1.17 -3.69
N ARG A 330 -14.64 0.15 -3.81
CA ARG A 330 -13.48 -0.02 -2.93
C ARG A 330 -12.45 1.10 -3.07
N ILE A 331 -12.24 1.61 -4.30
CA ILE A 331 -11.32 2.73 -4.55
C ILE A 331 -11.82 3.97 -3.80
N PHE A 332 -13.09 4.33 -3.99
CA PHE A 332 -13.65 5.53 -3.39
C PHE A 332 -13.80 5.42 -1.87
N PHE A 333 -14.26 4.27 -1.35
CA PHE A 333 -14.26 4.04 0.09
C PHE A 333 -12.86 4.08 0.68
N GLY A 334 -11.89 3.42 0.04
CA GLY A 334 -10.51 3.42 0.49
C GLY A 334 -9.92 4.83 0.53
N PHE A 335 -10.13 5.61 -0.54
CA PHE A 335 -9.68 7.01 -0.61
C PHE A 335 -10.31 7.87 0.49
N GLY A 336 -11.65 7.84 0.61
CA GLY A 336 -12.35 8.61 1.65
C GLY A 336 -11.91 8.21 3.07
N THR A 337 -11.72 6.90 3.32
CA THR A 337 -11.26 6.39 4.61
C THR A 337 -9.82 6.80 4.93
N VAL A 338 -8.91 6.78 3.94
CA VAL A 338 -7.52 7.26 4.11
C VAL A 338 -7.50 8.71 4.56
N PHE A 339 -8.21 9.59 3.86
CA PHE A 339 -8.21 11.02 4.19
C PHE A 339 -8.99 11.35 5.45
N LEU A 340 -10.05 10.60 5.77
CA LEU A 340 -10.75 10.73 7.05
C LEU A 340 -9.81 10.38 8.22
N ALA A 341 -9.12 9.25 8.13
CA ALA A 341 -8.19 8.83 9.16
C ALA A 341 -6.99 9.80 9.28
N PHE A 342 -6.51 10.31 8.14
CA PHE A 342 -5.45 11.32 8.10
C PHE A 342 -5.90 12.60 8.83
N TYR A 343 -7.10 13.10 8.55
CA TYR A 343 -7.69 14.25 9.22
C TYR A 343 -7.82 14.04 10.74
N LEU A 344 -8.37 12.89 11.16
CA LEU A 344 -8.55 12.56 12.58
C LEU A 344 -7.22 12.41 13.33
N LEU A 345 -6.19 11.86 12.68
CA LEU A 345 -4.83 11.76 13.24
C LEU A 345 -4.22 13.15 13.39
N GLU A 346 -4.30 13.99 12.37
CA GLU A 346 -3.76 15.35 12.40
C GLU A 346 -4.47 16.21 13.46
N GLU A 347 -5.81 16.18 13.51
CA GLU A 347 -6.62 16.87 14.51
C GLU A 347 -6.25 16.45 15.94
N THR A 348 -5.95 15.14 16.14
CA THR A 348 -5.56 14.62 17.47
C THR A 348 -4.12 14.99 17.83
N LEU A 349 -3.19 15.01 16.86
CA LEU A 349 -1.76 15.21 17.13
C LEU A 349 -1.35 16.69 17.19
N THR A 350 -1.96 17.56 16.38
CA THR A 350 -1.58 18.97 16.30
C THR A 350 -1.60 19.69 17.66
N PRO A 351 -2.65 19.55 18.51
CA PRO A 351 -2.66 20.17 19.84
C PRO A 351 -1.57 19.62 20.77
N LEU A 352 -1.11 18.39 20.54
CA LEU A 352 -0.12 17.71 21.37
C LEU A 352 1.34 17.98 20.95
N ALA A 353 1.56 18.53 19.75
CA ALA A 353 2.88 18.75 19.18
C ALA A 353 3.80 19.61 20.08
N GLY A 354 3.20 20.46 20.90
CA GLY A 354 3.95 21.30 21.81
C GLY A 354 3.97 20.83 23.26
N SER A 355 3.37 19.70 23.61
CA SER A 355 3.42 19.20 24.97
C SER A 355 4.84 18.78 25.36
N GLU A 356 5.20 18.97 26.63
CA GLU A 356 6.52 18.60 27.17
C GLU A 356 6.86 17.12 26.89
N TYR A 357 5.87 16.22 27.01
CA TYR A 357 6.03 14.80 26.76
C TYR A 357 6.49 14.48 25.33
N PHE A 358 5.82 15.06 24.32
CA PHE A 358 6.19 14.83 22.93
C PHE A 358 7.47 15.57 22.55
N SER A 359 7.76 16.72 23.18
CA SER A 359 9.02 17.45 23.04
C SER A 359 10.21 16.60 23.50
N GLU A 360 10.11 15.94 24.67
CA GLU A 360 11.16 15.06 25.18
C GLU A 360 11.39 13.83 24.27
N ILE A 361 10.32 13.20 23.80
CA ILE A 361 10.43 12.12 22.81
C ILE A 361 11.06 12.66 21.51
N GLY A 362 10.62 13.83 21.06
CA GLY A 362 11.14 14.50 19.85
C GLY A 362 12.66 14.73 19.92
N LYS A 363 13.21 15.11 21.07
CA LYS A 363 14.67 15.32 21.26
C LYS A 363 15.49 14.06 20.94
N VAL A 364 14.98 12.86 21.22
CA VAL A 364 15.66 11.59 20.92
C VAL A 364 15.82 11.39 19.42
N PHE A 365 14.86 11.85 18.63
CA PHE A 365 14.79 11.69 17.17
C PHE A 365 15.24 12.95 16.41
N ASP A 366 15.54 14.04 17.11
CA ASP A 366 15.89 15.30 16.47
C ASP A 366 17.24 15.26 15.76
N CYS A 367 17.20 15.25 14.45
CA CYS A 367 18.37 15.23 13.57
C CYS A 367 18.91 16.61 13.19
N SER A 368 18.32 17.71 13.69
CA SER A 368 18.76 19.09 13.39
C SER A 368 20.21 19.35 13.79
N THR A 369 20.67 18.70 14.85
CA THR A 369 22.05 18.80 15.34
C THR A 369 23.09 18.10 14.44
N GLY A 370 22.67 17.32 13.44
CA GLY A 370 23.54 16.53 12.58
C GLY A 370 24.26 15.38 13.30
N LYS A 371 23.82 14.99 14.49
CA LYS A 371 24.40 13.85 15.25
C LYS A 371 23.98 12.53 14.63
N PHE A 372 24.86 11.52 14.68
CA PHE A 372 24.61 10.21 14.11
C PHE A 372 23.55 9.38 14.88
N LEU A 373 23.50 9.48 16.20
CA LEU A 373 22.58 8.69 17.02
C LEU A 373 21.10 9.00 16.75
N PRO A 374 20.62 10.26 16.77
CA PRO A 374 19.24 10.57 16.40
C PRO A 374 18.89 10.14 14.98
N PHE A 375 19.82 10.28 14.03
CA PHE A 375 19.67 9.79 12.66
C PHE A 375 19.43 8.25 12.64
N LEU A 376 20.27 7.51 13.38
CA LEU A 376 20.16 6.06 13.46
C LEU A 376 18.85 5.62 14.13
N TYR A 377 18.42 6.27 15.21
CA TYR A 377 17.16 5.95 15.88
C TYR A 377 15.96 6.21 14.98
N SER A 378 15.92 7.35 14.30
CA SER A 378 14.87 7.71 13.33
C SER A 378 14.84 6.70 12.18
N PHE A 379 15.99 6.36 11.62
CA PHE A 379 16.12 5.36 10.57
C PHE A 379 15.59 3.98 11.01
N LEU A 380 16.03 3.49 12.17
CA LEU A 380 15.64 2.17 12.69
C LEU A 380 14.15 2.11 13.05
N ALA A 381 13.59 3.20 13.60
CA ALA A 381 12.16 3.28 13.90
C ALA A 381 11.32 3.13 12.62
N ALA A 382 11.64 3.90 11.59
CA ALA A 382 10.92 3.83 10.32
C ALA A 382 11.17 2.51 9.57
N PHE A 383 12.38 1.97 9.64
CA PHE A 383 12.70 0.64 9.12
C PHE A 383 11.82 -0.44 9.76
N ALA A 384 11.73 -0.46 11.09
CA ALA A 384 10.96 -1.44 11.84
C ALA A 384 9.45 -1.33 11.52
N VAL A 385 8.91 -0.11 11.51
CA VAL A 385 7.50 0.14 11.17
C VAL A 385 7.20 -0.29 9.73
N SER A 386 8.06 0.08 8.77
CA SER A 386 7.86 -0.28 7.35
C SER A 386 7.97 -1.79 7.12
N ALA A 387 8.87 -2.47 7.83
CA ALA A 387 9.01 -3.92 7.79
C ALA A 387 7.78 -4.64 8.36
N LEU A 388 7.27 -4.15 9.50
CA LEU A 388 6.09 -4.69 10.17
C LEU A 388 4.82 -4.51 9.32
N LEU A 389 4.59 -3.29 8.84
CA LEU A 389 3.42 -2.96 8.00
C LEU A 389 3.52 -3.49 6.57
N ARG A 390 4.70 -3.90 6.14
CA ARG A 390 5.01 -4.34 4.76
C ARG A 390 4.59 -3.29 3.70
N SER A 391 4.56 -2.03 4.09
CA SER A 391 4.05 -0.91 3.28
C SER A 391 4.86 0.36 3.53
N SER A 392 5.63 0.79 2.53
CA SER A 392 6.30 2.09 2.60
C SER A 392 5.31 3.26 2.51
N ALA A 393 4.21 3.12 1.77
CA ALA A 393 3.20 4.17 1.63
C ALA A 393 2.53 4.49 2.97
N ALA A 394 2.18 3.45 3.76
CA ALA A 394 1.61 3.64 5.11
C ALA A 394 2.62 4.33 6.06
N THR A 395 3.89 3.92 6.01
CA THR A 395 4.92 4.49 6.89
C THR A 395 5.26 5.93 6.50
N VAL A 396 5.42 6.23 5.20
CA VAL A 396 5.65 7.60 4.72
C VAL A 396 4.41 8.47 4.98
N GLY A 397 3.20 7.93 4.85
CA GLY A 397 1.97 8.62 5.24
C GLY A 397 1.96 9.02 6.72
N ALA A 398 2.40 8.13 7.62
CA ALA A 398 2.57 8.46 9.04
C ALA A 398 3.62 9.56 9.26
N VAL A 399 4.74 9.54 8.52
CA VAL A 399 5.75 10.62 8.56
C VAL A 399 5.14 11.96 8.11
N ILE A 400 4.32 11.96 7.04
CA ILE A 400 3.64 13.15 6.56
C ILE A 400 2.65 13.68 7.60
N ILE A 401 1.87 12.81 8.26
CA ILE A 401 0.96 13.21 9.35
C ILE A 401 1.72 13.90 10.47
N LEU A 402 2.81 13.30 10.96
CA LEU A 402 3.63 13.88 12.02
C LEU A 402 4.29 15.21 11.59
N ALA A 403 4.70 15.31 10.33
CA ALA A 403 5.24 16.55 9.77
C ALA A 403 4.15 17.65 9.69
N CYS A 404 2.95 17.31 9.22
CA CYS A 404 1.81 18.24 9.15
C CYS A 404 1.32 18.69 10.53
N SER A 405 1.43 17.83 11.54
CA SER A 405 1.07 18.15 12.92
C SER A 405 2.15 18.96 13.66
N GLY A 406 3.27 19.33 13.02
CA GLY A 406 4.34 20.09 13.65
C GLY A 406 5.19 19.31 14.65
N MET A 407 5.13 17.97 14.64
CA MET A 407 5.85 17.12 15.60
C MET A 407 7.28 16.80 15.18
N MET A 408 7.71 17.17 13.99
CA MET A 408 9.07 16.91 13.50
C MET A 408 9.55 17.98 12.53
N ASN A 409 10.87 18.04 12.32
CA ASN A 409 11.52 18.94 11.39
C ASN A 409 12.04 18.22 10.14
N LEU A 410 12.44 18.97 9.12
CA LEU A 410 12.95 18.43 7.85
C LEU A 410 14.15 17.49 8.04
N ALA A 411 15.02 17.74 9.00
CA ALA A 411 16.20 16.94 9.26
C ALA A 411 15.82 15.53 9.76
N THR A 412 14.77 15.41 10.58
CA THR A 412 14.26 14.14 11.09
C THR A 412 13.51 13.36 10.00
N ILE A 413 12.85 14.03 9.06
CA ILE A 413 12.13 13.40 7.94
C ILE A 413 13.09 12.58 7.05
N CYS A 414 14.31 13.04 6.83
CA CYS A 414 15.28 12.38 5.95
C CYS A 414 15.58 10.91 6.34
N PRO A 415 16.11 10.61 7.55
CA PRO A 415 16.39 9.24 7.96
C PRO A 415 15.13 8.37 8.06
N LEU A 416 13.96 8.93 8.39
CA LEU A 416 12.69 8.21 8.39
C LEU A 416 12.34 7.70 6.98
N ILE A 417 12.48 8.51 5.94
CA ILE A 417 12.24 8.11 4.55
C ILE A 417 13.22 7.01 4.11
N LEU A 418 14.50 7.13 4.48
CA LEU A 418 15.51 6.12 4.16
C LEU A 418 15.20 4.78 4.83
N GLY A 419 14.79 4.82 6.11
CA GLY A 419 14.33 3.64 6.85
C GLY A 419 13.10 2.99 6.21
N CYS A 420 12.11 3.78 5.81
CA CYS A 420 10.93 3.29 5.09
C CYS A 420 11.30 2.53 3.82
N ASN A 421 12.24 3.05 3.03
CA ASN A 421 12.67 2.44 1.78
C ASN A 421 13.37 1.09 1.99
N LEU A 422 14.20 0.95 3.00
CA LEU A 422 14.85 -0.32 3.28
C LEU A 422 13.90 -1.33 3.92
N GLY A 423 13.02 -0.88 4.84
CA GLY A 423 12.11 -1.76 5.58
C GLY A 423 11.15 -2.54 4.67
N LYS A 424 10.66 -1.94 3.58
CA LYS A 424 9.80 -2.62 2.59
C LYS A 424 10.48 -3.82 1.91
N SER A 425 11.83 -3.88 1.87
CA SER A 425 12.56 -5.00 1.25
C SER A 425 12.31 -6.33 1.97
N ILE A 426 12.03 -6.30 3.27
CA ILE A 426 11.69 -7.51 4.05
C ILE A 426 10.43 -8.17 3.49
N ALA A 427 9.42 -7.39 3.11
CA ALA A 427 8.20 -7.92 2.50
C ALA A 427 8.50 -8.68 1.21
N VAL A 428 9.39 -8.16 0.35
CA VAL A 428 9.76 -8.80 -0.92
C VAL A 428 10.52 -10.12 -0.69
N HIS A 429 11.40 -10.19 0.33
CA HIS A 429 12.05 -11.45 0.70
C HIS A 429 11.05 -12.49 1.23
N LEU A 430 10.07 -12.08 2.03
CA LEU A 430 9.01 -12.97 2.49
C LEU A 430 8.16 -13.48 1.31
N SER A 431 7.89 -12.65 0.32
CA SER A 431 7.18 -13.04 -0.90
C SER A 431 7.99 -13.97 -1.78
N ALA A 432 9.32 -13.90 -1.76
CA ALA A 432 10.19 -14.80 -2.51
C ALA A 432 10.37 -16.16 -1.82
N LYS A 433 9.99 -16.31 -0.53
CA LYS A 433 10.16 -17.56 0.22
C LYS A 433 9.38 -18.71 -0.44
N GLY A 434 10.04 -19.84 -0.69
CA GLY A 434 9.45 -21.01 -1.35
C GLY A 434 9.30 -20.90 -2.88
N THR A 435 9.89 -19.87 -3.50
CA THR A 435 9.87 -19.67 -4.96
C THR A 435 11.21 -20.09 -5.60
N SER A 436 11.33 -19.93 -6.92
CA SER A 436 12.55 -20.23 -7.67
C SER A 436 13.73 -19.32 -7.27
N ARG A 437 14.95 -19.77 -7.53
CA ARG A 437 16.18 -18.98 -7.33
C ARG A 437 16.15 -17.64 -8.08
N ALA A 438 15.58 -17.63 -9.28
CA ALA A 438 15.42 -16.40 -10.05
C ALA A 438 14.55 -15.37 -9.32
N ALA A 439 13.47 -15.82 -8.68
CA ALA A 439 12.60 -14.97 -7.85
C ALA A 439 13.33 -14.46 -6.58
N HIS A 440 14.13 -15.30 -5.93
CA HIS A 440 14.97 -14.87 -4.81
C HIS A 440 16.01 -13.81 -5.22
N ARG A 441 16.60 -13.93 -6.44
CA ARG A 441 17.50 -12.92 -6.99
C ARG A 441 16.81 -11.57 -7.19
N VAL A 442 15.52 -11.56 -7.55
CA VAL A 442 14.71 -10.33 -7.63
C VAL A 442 14.62 -9.65 -6.26
N ALA A 443 14.38 -10.41 -5.17
CA ALA A 443 14.35 -9.87 -3.81
C ALA A 443 15.72 -9.31 -3.38
N VAL A 444 16.81 -9.99 -3.72
CA VAL A 444 18.17 -9.49 -3.47
C VAL A 444 18.44 -8.20 -4.24
N ILE A 445 18.07 -8.11 -5.52
CA ILE A 445 18.21 -6.89 -6.32
C ILE A 445 17.44 -5.73 -5.69
N HIS A 446 16.19 -5.96 -5.27
CA HIS A 446 15.38 -4.96 -4.58
C HIS A 446 16.07 -4.43 -3.31
N THR A 447 16.69 -5.33 -2.53
CA THR A 447 17.44 -4.95 -1.33
C THR A 447 18.71 -4.16 -1.66
N ILE A 448 19.48 -4.58 -2.68
CA ILE A 448 20.68 -3.86 -3.10
C ILE A 448 20.33 -2.43 -3.56
N ILE A 449 19.25 -2.26 -4.32
CA ILE A 449 18.76 -0.95 -4.75
C ILE A 449 18.44 -0.07 -3.53
N ASN A 450 17.70 -0.60 -2.55
CA ASN A 450 17.33 0.19 -1.36
C ASN A 450 18.52 0.44 -0.43
N LEU A 451 19.49 -0.49 -0.32
CA LEU A 451 20.75 -0.25 0.39
C LEU A 451 21.57 0.87 -0.26
N PHE A 452 21.63 0.89 -1.59
CA PHE A 452 22.25 1.99 -2.33
C PHE A 452 21.54 3.32 -2.06
N THR A 453 20.21 3.32 -2.05
CA THR A 453 19.39 4.50 -1.70
C THR A 453 19.74 5.02 -0.31
N VAL A 454 19.84 4.12 0.68
CA VAL A 454 20.21 4.48 2.06
C VAL A 454 21.63 5.02 2.12
N ALA A 455 22.59 4.36 1.47
CA ALA A 455 23.98 4.82 1.46
C ALA A 455 24.11 6.21 0.82
N LEU A 456 23.47 6.42 -0.33
CA LEU A 456 23.46 7.70 -1.03
C LEU A 456 22.80 8.80 -0.18
N GLY A 457 21.60 8.54 0.33
CA GLY A 457 20.86 9.51 1.14
C GLY A 457 21.58 9.85 2.46
N THR A 458 22.17 8.86 3.12
CA THR A 458 22.99 9.06 4.32
C THR A 458 24.23 9.88 4.01
N ALA A 459 24.95 9.58 2.93
CA ALA A 459 26.11 10.37 2.50
C ALA A 459 25.73 11.84 2.23
N CYS A 460 24.64 12.05 1.47
CA CYS A 460 24.14 13.40 1.20
C CYS A 460 23.66 14.13 2.46
N PHE A 461 23.15 13.40 3.46
CA PHE A 461 22.74 14.01 4.74
C PHE A 461 23.92 14.51 5.56
N PHE A 462 25.02 13.77 5.61
CA PHE A 462 26.21 14.17 6.39
C PHE A 462 27.16 15.10 5.63
N ILE A 463 27.06 15.20 4.28
CA ILE A 463 27.80 16.19 3.51
C ILE A 463 27.15 17.56 3.72
N LYS A 464 27.93 18.54 4.20
CA LYS A 464 27.48 19.91 4.44
C LYS A 464 27.92 20.85 3.32
N LEU A 465 27.01 21.73 2.91
CA LEU A 465 27.30 22.86 2.03
C LEU A 465 27.02 24.16 2.83
N GLY A 466 28.04 24.77 3.37
CA GLY A 466 27.93 25.75 4.45
C GLY A 466 27.44 25.10 5.75
N ASP A 467 26.44 25.69 6.37
CA ASP A 467 25.89 25.18 7.65
C ASP A 467 24.80 24.14 7.46
N ARG A 468 24.32 23.89 6.22
CA ARG A 468 23.19 23.00 5.92
C ARG A 468 23.64 21.72 5.23
N SER A 469 22.93 20.65 5.49
CA SER A 469 23.09 19.35 4.83
C SER A 469 22.74 19.43 3.34
N LEU A 470 23.53 18.78 2.48
CA LEU A 470 23.28 18.72 1.04
C LEU A 470 21.91 18.08 0.73
N ALA A 471 21.52 17.03 1.46
CA ALA A 471 20.21 16.38 1.29
C ALA A 471 19.07 17.33 1.63
N LEU A 472 19.19 18.10 2.72
CA LEU A 472 18.14 19.01 3.15
C LEU A 472 17.96 20.19 2.20
N LEU A 473 19.08 20.78 1.74
CA LEU A 473 19.04 21.82 0.71
C LEU A 473 18.40 21.33 -0.59
N PHE A 474 18.70 20.10 -0.98
CA PHE A 474 18.11 19.48 -2.15
C PHE A 474 16.61 19.28 -2.01
N PHE A 475 16.13 18.83 -0.83
CA PHE A 475 14.70 18.63 -0.59
C PHE A 475 13.91 19.94 -0.50
N ASP A 476 14.52 20.99 0.09
CA ASP A 476 13.91 22.31 0.22
C ASP A 476 13.74 23.04 -1.13
N ALA A 477 14.65 22.79 -2.07
CA ALA A 477 14.71 23.50 -3.35
C ALA A 477 13.51 23.29 -4.30
N PHE A 478 12.71 22.24 -4.12
CA PHE A 478 11.64 21.82 -5.06
C PHE A 478 10.23 22.22 -4.62
N ILE A 479 10.04 22.67 -3.38
CA ILE A 479 8.74 23.05 -2.84
C ILE A 479 8.78 24.52 -2.41
N PRO A 480 7.77 25.34 -2.72
CA PRO A 480 7.69 26.70 -2.22
C PRO A 480 7.58 26.77 -0.70
N GLY A 481 8.26 27.72 -0.08
CA GLY A 481 8.32 27.89 1.37
C GLY A 481 9.66 27.42 1.95
N ASP A 482 9.96 27.83 3.18
CA ASP A 482 11.19 27.48 3.90
C ASP A 482 10.89 26.30 4.86
N ALA A 483 11.24 25.09 4.43
CA ALA A 483 11.05 23.88 5.24
C ALA A 483 11.84 23.90 6.56
N PHE A 484 12.90 24.70 6.65
CA PHE A 484 13.67 24.88 7.91
C PHE A 484 12.90 25.68 8.94
N ARG A 485 11.92 26.50 8.50
CA ARG A 485 10.98 27.22 9.36
C ARG A 485 9.69 26.44 9.64
N GLY A 486 9.53 25.28 9.02
CA GLY A 486 8.35 24.42 9.19
C GLY A 486 7.28 24.59 8.10
N ASP A 487 7.55 25.40 7.06
CA ASP A 487 6.58 25.62 5.99
C ASP A 487 6.37 24.34 5.16
N GLN A 488 5.12 23.97 4.94
CA GLN A 488 4.71 22.86 4.07
C GLN A 488 5.50 21.55 4.27
N LEU A 489 5.89 21.21 5.49
CA LEU A 489 6.73 20.04 5.81
C LEU A 489 6.16 18.72 5.24
N GLY A 490 4.83 18.55 5.18
CA GLY A 490 4.20 17.38 4.58
C GLY A 490 4.54 17.23 3.09
N HIS A 491 4.54 18.33 2.33
CA HIS A 491 4.93 18.33 0.92
C HIS A 491 6.44 18.09 0.75
N HIS A 492 7.27 18.68 1.59
CA HIS A 492 8.72 18.43 1.59
C HIS A 492 9.04 16.97 1.91
N ALA A 493 8.30 16.33 2.83
CA ALA A 493 8.44 14.90 3.13
C ALA A 493 8.08 14.01 1.91
N ALA A 494 6.97 14.32 1.24
CA ALA A 494 6.57 13.58 0.03
C ALA A 494 7.58 13.79 -1.11
N MET A 495 8.08 15.01 -1.29
CA MET A 495 9.07 15.33 -2.31
C MET A 495 10.42 14.69 -2.02
N ALA A 496 10.89 14.71 -0.77
CA ALA A 496 12.10 13.99 -0.36
C ALA A 496 12.03 12.50 -0.71
N HIS A 497 10.89 11.84 -0.46
CA HIS A 497 10.67 10.46 -0.86
C HIS A 497 10.74 10.27 -2.38
N THR A 498 10.16 11.20 -3.16
CA THR A 498 10.21 11.15 -4.63
C THR A 498 11.63 11.35 -5.14
N MET A 499 12.34 12.38 -4.67
CA MET A 499 13.68 12.73 -5.14
C MET A 499 14.72 11.65 -4.85
N VAL A 500 14.68 11.06 -3.65
CA VAL A 500 15.61 9.98 -3.28
C VAL A 500 15.42 8.76 -4.21
N ASN A 501 14.17 8.36 -4.48
CA ASN A 501 13.90 7.23 -5.36
C ASN A 501 14.21 7.53 -6.84
N LEU A 502 13.90 8.75 -7.31
CA LEU A 502 14.20 9.19 -8.66
C LEU A 502 15.73 9.25 -8.91
N LEU A 503 16.47 9.87 -7.99
CA LEU A 503 17.93 9.95 -8.08
C LEU A 503 18.57 8.55 -8.06
N THR A 504 18.11 7.67 -7.18
CA THR A 504 18.55 6.26 -7.14
C THR A 504 18.31 5.56 -8.48
N ALA A 505 17.13 5.74 -9.07
CA ALA A 505 16.79 5.11 -10.33
C ALA A 505 17.65 5.65 -11.48
N LEU A 506 17.86 6.96 -11.55
CA LEU A 506 18.72 7.58 -12.57
C LEU A 506 20.16 7.09 -12.49
N LEU A 507 20.70 6.98 -11.28
CA LEU A 507 22.07 6.52 -11.06
C LEU A 507 22.25 5.02 -11.33
N LEU A 508 21.27 4.17 -10.95
CA LEU A 508 21.39 2.72 -11.10
C LEU A 508 20.91 2.17 -12.45
N LEU A 509 20.11 2.91 -13.21
CA LEU A 509 19.57 2.45 -14.49
C LEU A 509 20.65 2.01 -15.50
N PRO A 510 21.79 2.70 -15.64
CA PRO A 510 22.90 2.23 -16.51
C PRO A 510 23.55 0.94 -16.02
N PHE A 511 23.45 0.64 -14.74
CA PHE A 511 24.12 -0.50 -14.08
C PHE A 511 23.21 -1.72 -13.85
N CYS A 512 22.05 -1.81 -14.53
CA CYS A 512 21.12 -2.93 -14.37
C CYS A 512 21.80 -4.32 -14.57
N SER A 513 22.70 -4.46 -15.52
CA SER A 513 23.44 -5.71 -15.75
C SER A 513 24.42 -6.06 -14.62
N LEU A 514 25.00 -5.05 -13.97
CA LEU A 514 25.83 -5.26 -12.79
C LEU A 514 25.01 -5.77 -11.61
N LEU A 515 23.81 -5.21 -11.39
CA LEU A 515 22.91 -5.66 -10.33
C LEU A 515 22.47 -7.12 -10.52
N VAL A 516 22.22 -7.54 -11.77
CA VAL A 516 21.93 -8.95 -12.10
C VAL A 516 23.13 -9.83 -11.73
N LYS A 517 24.34 -9.49 -12.17
CA LYS A 517 25.56 -10.26 -11.87
C LYS A 517 25.84 -10.35 -10.36
N LEU A 518 25.59 -9.27 -9.62
CA LEU A 518 25.72 -9.27 -8.16
C LEU A 518 24.71 -10.23 -7.51
N ALA A 519 23.46 -10.21 -7.94
CA ALA A 519 22.44 -11.12 -7.41
C ALA A 519 22.74 -12.59 -7.77
N GLU A 520 23.27 -12.86 -8.97
CA GLU A 520 23.72 -14.19 -9.39
C GLU A 520 24.92 -14.69 -8.58
N LYS A 521 25.81 -13.78 -8.19
CA LYS A 521 26.96 -14.10 -7.31
C LYS A 521 26.51 -14.41 -5.87
N ILE A 522 25.51 -13.67 -5.36
CA ILE A 522 24.96 -13.87 -4.00
C ILE A 522 24.13 -15.18 -3.94
N ILE A 523 23.36 -15.45 -5.00
CA ILE A 523 22.57 -16.69 -5.13
C ILE A 523 23.05 -17.43 -6.38
N PRO A 524 24.13 -18.24 -6.27
CA PRO A 524 24.67 -18.97 -7.41
C PRO A 524 23.74 -20.10 -7.86
N VAL A 525 23.87 -20.53 -9.12
CA VAL A 525 23.29 -21.79 -9.60
C VAL A 525 24.14 -22.92 -9.05
N LYS A 526 23.60 -23.75 -8.17
CA LYS A 526 24.23 -25.02 -7.82
C LYS A 526 23.87 -26.04 -8.93
N ALA A 527 24.87 -26.63 -9.53
CA ALA A 527 24.68 -27.83 -10.35
C ALA A 527 24.19 -28.95 -9.41
N MET A 528 23.06 -29.54 -9.66
CA MET A 528 22.45 -30.65 -8.90
C MET A 528 21.85 -30.27 -7.52
N GLU A 529 20.84 -29.47 -7.46
CA GLU A 529 19.78 -29.63 -6.44
C GLU A 529 18.46 -29.83 -7.20
N ASN A 530 17.68 -30.84 -6.81
CA ASN A 530 16.32 -31.06 -7.26
C ASN A 530 15.47 -29.82 -6.90
N GLU A 531 15.57 -28.74 -7.70
CA GLU A 531 14.53 -27.70 -7.66
C GLU A 531 13.24 -28.44 -8.02
N LYS A 532 12.16 -28.27 -7.24
CA LYS A 532 10.85 -28.74 -7.67
C LYS A 532 10.65 -28.33 -9.12
N SER A 533 10.52 -29.33 -9.98
CA SER A 533 10.53 -29.13 -11.44
C SER A 533 9.42 -28.17 -11.90
N TYR A 534 8.32 -28.11 -11.15
CA TYR A 534 7.15 -27.30 -11.47
C TYR A 534 6.70 -26.50 -10.25
N VAL A 535 6.97 -25.18 -10.24
CA VAL A 535 6.53 -24.27 -9.17
C VAL A 535 5.38 -23.42 -9.68
N LEU A 536 4.16 -23.72 -9.21
CA LEU A 536 2.96 -22.92 -9.46
C LEU A 536 2.83 -21.85 -8.39
N ASP A 537 2.73 -20.58 -8.82
CA ASP A 537 2.70 -19.44 -7.92
C ASP A 537 1.27 -19.08 -7.52
N SER A 538 0.89 -19.37 -6.26
CA SER A 538 -0.46 -19.09 -5.73
C SER A 538 -0.88 -17.62 -5.83
N ARG A 539 0.06 -16.67 -5.95
CA ARG A 539 -0.24 -15.24 -6.13
C ARG A 539 -0.91 -14.96 -7.49
N LEU A 540 -0.70 -15.84 -8.46
CA LEU A 540 -1.33 -15.74 -9.78
C LEU A 540 -2.81 -16.15 -9.77
N LEU A 541 -3.31 -16.77 -8.70
CA LEU A 541 -4.74 -17.10 -8.53
C LEU A 541 -5.61 -15.82 -8.61
N LEU A 542 -5.09 -14.67 -8.21
CA LEU A 542 -5.77 -13.38 -8.33
C LEU A 542 -5.75 -12.80 -9.77
N THR A 543 -5.01 -13.41 -10.67
CA THR A 543 -4.85 -12.99 -12.08
C THR A 543 -4.99 -14.20 -13.01
N PRO A 544 -6.22 -14.69 -13.27
CA PRO A 544 -6.46 -15.98 -13.95
C PRO A 544 -5.73 -16.17 -15.27
N ASN A 545 -5.65 -15.12 -16.10
CA ASN A 545 -4.96 -15.22 -17.40
C ASN A 545 -3.44 -15.42 -17.24
N LEU A 546 -2.81 -14.82 -16.20
CA LEU A 546 -1.39 -15.04 -15.93
C LEU A 546 -1.17 -16.45 -15.33
N ALA A 547 -2.12 -16.93 -14.53
CA ALA A 547 -2.13 -18.30 -14.06
C ALA A 547 -2.16 -19.28 -15.25
N PHE A 548 -3.03 -19.06 -16.24
CA PHE A 548 -3.07 -19.86 -17.46
C PHE A 548 -1.82 -19.73 -18.33
N ALA A 549 -1.19 -18.56 -18.38
CA ALA A 549 0.08 -18.39 -19.08
C ALA A 549 1.20 -19.21 -18.40
N GLN A 550 1.25 -19.23 -17.07
CA GLN A 550 2.17 -20.09 -16.32
C GLN A 550 1.86 -21.56 -16.55
N LEU A 551 0.59 -21.97 -16.45
CA LEU A 551 0.15 -23.36 -16.73
C LEU A 551 0.58 -23.80 -18.14
N ARG A 552 0.36 -22.96 -19.15
CA ARG A 552 0.80 -23.26 -20.54
C ARG A 552 2.30 -23.52 -20.59
N ARG A 553 3.11 -22.69 -19.91
CA ARG A 553 4.57 -22.86 -19.90
C ARG A 553 4.99 -24.19 -19.28
N ILE A 554 4.51 -24.50 -18.07
CA ILE A 554 4.89 -25.74 -17.39
C ILE A 554 4.35 -26.97 -18.12
N THR A 555 3.19 -26.86 -18.79
CA THR A 555 2.64 -27.90 -19.66
C THR A 555 3.58 -28.21 -20.83
N ILE A 556 4.16 -27.19 -21.44
CA ILE A 556 5.17 -27.36 -22.49
C ILE A 556 6.41 -28.08 -21.94
N GLU A 557 6.93 -27.65 -20.80
CA GLU A 557 8.10 -28.26 -20.13
C GLU A 557 7.84 -29.74 -19.75
N ALA A 558 6.64 -30.05 -19.25
CA ALA A 558 6.24 -31.40 -18.92
C ALA A 558 6.10 -32.30 -20.16
N LEU A 559 5.53 -31.77 -21.25
CA LEU A 559 5.39 -32.50 -22.50
C LEU A 559 6.78 -32.76 -23.17
N GLU A 560 7.72 -31.80 -23.11
CA GLU A 560 9.09 -31.99 -23.54
C GLU A 560 9.79 -33.09 -22.75
N LYS A 561 9.55 -33.14 -21.43
CA LYS A 561 10.09 -34.21 -20.57
C LYS A 561 9.54 -35.58 -20.96
N GLY A 562 8.24 -35.72 -21.18
CA GLY A 562 7.62 -36.95 -21.68
C GLY A 562 8.18 -37.39 -23.02
N ARG A 563 8.44 -36.44 -23.94
CA ARG A 563 9.12 -36.68 -25.21
C ARG A 563 10.56 -37.24 -25.02
N VAL A 564 11.33 -36.62 -24.12
CA VAL A 564 12.71 -37.04 -23.80
C VAL A 564 12.70 -38.46 -23.18
N MET A 565 11.78 -38.73 -22.23
CA MET A 565 11.64 -40.07 -21.64
C MET A 565 11.43 -41.14 -22.70
N MET A 566 10.49 -40.92 -23.63
CA MET A 566 10.20 -41.86 -24.69
C MET A 566 11.39 -42.02 -25.67
N SER A 567 12.11 -40.92 -25.94
CA SER A 567 13.34 -40.99 -26.74
C SER A 567 14.43 -41.82 -26.08
N TYR A 568 14.61 -41.69 -24.75
CA TYR A 568 15.57 -42.52 -24.00
C TYR A 568 15.12 -44.00 -23.96
N ALA A 569 13.84 -44.28 -23.72
CA ALA A 569 13.31 -45.61 -23.73
C ALA A 569 13.44 -46.28 -25.12
N TYR A 570 13.19 -45.53 -26.20
CA TYR A 570 13.41 -45.97 -27.57
C TYR A 570 14.90 -46.20 -27.88
N SER A 571 15.80 -45.33 -27.42
CA SER A 571 17.24 -45.53 -27.57
C SER A 571 17.75 -46.75 -26.82
N ALA A 572 17.19 -47.01 -25.61
CA ALA A 572 17.49 -48.26 -24.88
C ALA A 572 17.02 -49.49 -25.62
N PHE A 573 15.85 -49.44 -26.26
CA PHE A 573 15.32 -50.51 -27.08
C PHE A 573 16.20 -50.80 -28.30
N MET A 574 16.60 -49.78 -29.07
CA MET A 574 17.40 -49.95 -30.29
C MET A 574 18.88 -50.22 -30.00
N GLY A 575 19.43 -49.64 -28.96
CA GLY A 575 20.85 -49.71 -28.63
C GLY A 575 21.24 -50.68 -27.52
N ASN A 576 20.30 -51.32 -26.87
CA ASN A 576 20.51 -52.16 -25.69
C ASN A 576 21.31 -51.42 -24.57
N ASP A 577 21.15 -50.06 -24.48
CA ASP A 577 21.83 -49.23 -23.51
C ASP A 577 20.83 -48.71 -22.46
N PHE A 578 20.91 -49.20 -21.25
CA PHE A 578 20.03 -48.90 -20.14
C PHE A 578 20.66 -47.88 -19.17
N SER A 579 21.68 -47.16 -19.53
CA SER A 579 22.37 -46.18 -18.69
C SER A 579 21.47 -45.05 -18.20
N LYS A 580 20.34 -44.77 -18.90
CA LYS A 580 19.36 -43.72 -18.61
C LYS A 580 18.12 -44.16 -17.83
N ASP A 581 18.07 -45.38 -17.39
CA ASP A 581 16.89 -45.96 -16.70
C ASP A 581 16.46 -45.17 -15.50
N GLN A 582 17.42 -44.84 -14.62
CA GLN A 582 17.12 -44.06 -13.40
C GLN A 582 16.63 -42.64 -13.74
N GLU A 583 17.13 -42.07 -14.81
CA GLU A 583 16.74 -40.74 -15.28
C GLU A 583 15.30 -40.76 -15.79
N ILE A 584 14.88 -41.82 -16.50
CA ILE A 584 13.47 -42.03 -16.94
C ILE A 584 12.54 -42.14 -15.74
N ILE A 585 12.88 -42.95 -14.74
CA ILE A 585 12.05 -43.12 -13.53
C ILE A 585 11.97 -41.82 -12.71
N MET A 586 13.07 -41.06 -12.62
CA MET A 586 13.04 -39.76 -11.98
C MET A 586 12.12 -38.76 -12.70
N MET A 587 12.17 -38.73 -14.03
CA MET A 587 11.30 -37.88 -14.85
C MET A 587 9.82 -38.26 -14.72
N GLU A 588 9.49 -39.55 -14.59
CA GLU A 588 8.11 -40.03 -14.38
C GLU A 588 7.57 -39.50 -13.06
N ASN A 589 8.32 -39.63 -11.94
CA ASN A 589 7.90 -39.09 -10.66
C ASN A 589 7.69 -37.56 -10.72
N GLU A 590 8.49 -36.84 -11.53
CA GLU A 590 8.29 -35.43 -11.75
C GLU A 590 7.03 -35.10 -12.57
N LEU A 591 6.61 -35.97 -13.49
CA LEU A 591 5.35 -35.80 -14.22
C LEU A 591 4.14 -36.11 -13.35
N ASP A 592 4.25 -37.04 -12.41
CA ASP A 592 3.23 -37.31 -11.38
C ASP A 592 3.03 -36.10 -10.49
N ASP A 593 4.14 -35.52 -9.99
CA ASP A 593 4.11 -34.29 -9.22
C ASP A 593 3.48 -33.13 -10.00
N TYR A 594 3.83 -32.99 -11.29
CA TYR A 594 3.24 -32.01 -12.21
C TYR A 594 1.70 -32.15 -12.27
N GLN A 595 1.20 -33.37 -12.51
CA GLN A 595 -0.24 -33.63 -12.62
C GLN A 595 -0.97 -33.26 -11.31
N ARG A 596 -0.40 -33.62 -10.16
CA ARG A 596 -0.95 -33.34 -8.83
C ARG A 596 -0.98 -31.84 -8.53
N ASP A 597 0.13 -31.14 -8.78
CA ASP A 597 0.28 -29.73 -8.53
C ASP A 597 -0.62 -28.88 -9.43
N VAL A 598 -0.71 -29.23 -10.73
CA VAL A 598 -1.62 -28.57 -11.68
C VAL A 598 -3.08 -28.75 -11.29
N SER A 599 -3.49 -29.98 -10.92
CA SER A 599 -4.86 -30.26 -10.51
C SER A 599 -5.26 -29.49 -9.25
N SER A 600 -4.38 -29.44 -8.25
CA SER A 600 -4.58 -28.68 -7.02
C SER A 600 -4.67 -27.17 -7.28
N PHE A 601 -3.77 -26.64 -8.08
CA PHE A 601 -3.74 -25.23 -8.45
C PHE A 601 -5.02 -24.80 -9.22
N LEU A 602 -5.47 -25.63 -10.15
CA LEU A 602 -6.68 -25.36 -10.93
C LEU A 602 -7.96 -25.46 -10.08
N THR A 603 -7.98 -26.34 -9.08
CA THR A 603 -9.07 -26.40 -8.10
C THR A 603 -9.13 -25.06 -7.33
N TRP A 604 -8.03 -24.58 -6.78
CA TRP A 604 -7.97 -23.27 -6.13
C TRP A 604 -8.32 -22.14 -7.08
N LEU A 605 -7.82 -22.16 -8.32
CA LEU A 605 -8.12 -21.12 -9.31
C LEU A 605 -9.64 -21.04 -9.60
N SER A 606 -10.35 -22.19 -9.60
CA SER A 606 -11.79 -22.23 -9.84
C SER A 606 -12.62 -21.61 -8.71
N GLU A 607 -12.10 -21.56 -7.48
CA GLU A 607 -12.72 -20.89 -6.33
C GLU A 607 -12.61 -19.35 -6.44
N TYR A 608 -11.59 -18.83 -7.16
CA TYR A 608 -11.40 -17.43 -7.45
C TYR A 608 -12.04 -17.07 -8.78
N ASN A 609 -13.26 -16.56 -8.78
CA ASN A 609 -14.05 -16.00 -9.90
C ASN A 609 -13.35 -16.05 -11.29
N VAL A 610 -13.29 -17.24 -11.88
CA VAL A 610 -12.89 -17.43 -13.28
C VAL A 610 -14.06 -16.95 -14.14
N ASP A 611 -13.83 -16.01 -15.05
CA ASP A 611 -14.85 -15.54 -15.99
C ASP A 611 -15.32 -16.68 -16.93
N LYS A 612 -16.48 -16.50 -17.56
CA LYS A 612 -17.02 -17.52 -18.48
C LYS A 612 -16.04 -17.89 -19.61
N ALA A 613 -15.22 -16.94 -20.05
CA ALA A 613 -14.25 -17.18 -21.14
C ALA A 613 -13.10 -18.10 -20.72
N ASN A 614 -12.74 -18.10 -19.44
CA ASN A 614 -11.70 -18.92 -18.85
C ASN A 614 -12.21 -20.19 -18.17
N ALA A 615 -13.52 -20.31 -17.91
CA ALA A 615 -14.11 -21.46 -17.23
C ALA A 615 -13.89 -22.79 -18.00
N GLU A 616 -13.88 -22.75 -19.33
CA GLU A 616 -13.64 -23.92 -20.19
C GLU A 616 -12.17 -24.34 -20.21
N ARG A 617 -11.24 -23.46 -19.82
CA ARG A 617 -9.80 -23.73 -19.79
C ARG A 617 -9.41 -24.63 -18.62
N VAL A 618 -10.10 -24.50 -17.48
CA VAL A 618 -9.79 -25.27 -16.27
C VAL A 618 -9.85 -26.78 -16.54
N PRO A 619 -10.98 -27.36 -17.02
CA PRO A 619 -11.02 -28.79 -17.34
C PRO A 619 -10.06 -29.18 -18.47
N ALA A 620 -9.79 -28.28 -19.45
CA ALA A 620 -8.86 -28.58 -20.52
C ALA A 620 -7.44 -28.79 -19.98
N PHE A 621 -6.96 -27.94 -19.06
CA PHE A 621 -5.63 -28.11 -18.45
C PHE A 621 -5.55 -29.34 -17.53
N ILE A 622 -6.62 -29.68 -16.81
CA ILE A 622 -6.68 -30.88 -15.96
C ILE A 622 -6.53 -32.12 -16.83
N HIS A 623 -7.29 -32.21 -17.93
CA HIS A 623 -7.22 -33.37 -18.85
C HIS A 623 -5.84 -33.46 -19.49
N VAL A 624 -5.24 -32.35 -19.93
CA VAL A 624 -3.91 -32.33 -20.53
C VAL A 624 -2.84 -32.72 -19.51
N ALA A 625 -2.94 -32.31 -18.26
CA ALA A 625 -2.01 -32.75 -17.23
C ALA A 625 -2.06 -34.25 -17.01
N HIS A 626 -3.26 -34.84 -17.02
CA HIS A 626 -3.43 -36.29 -16.94
C HIS A 626 -2.90 -36.98 -18.18
N ASP A 627 -3.16 -36.48 -19.40
CA ASP A 627 -2.62 -37.06 -20.64
C ASP A 627 -1.07 -37.03 -20.65
N ILE A 628 -0.42 -36.02 -20.07
CA ILE A 628 1.04 -35.93 -19.98
C ILE A 628 1.61 -36.94 -18.97
N GLU A 629 0.97 -37.13 -17.82
CA GLU A 629 1.34 -38.18 -16.84
C GLU A 629 1.26 -39.54 -17.51
N ARG A 630 0.17 -39.84 -18.26
CA ARG A 630 0.03 -41.10 -19.00
C ARG A 630 1.11 -41.28 -20.08
N ILE A 631 1.61 -40.21 -20.69
CA ILE A 631 2.77 -40.30 -21.62
C ILE A 631 4.01 -40.76 -20.86
N GLY A 632 4.23 -40.31 -19.62
CA GLY A 632 5.32 -40.76 -18.74
C GLY A 632 5.20 -42.25 -18.43
N ASP A 633 4.03 -42.69 -17.96
CA ASP A 633 3.72 -44.09 -17.70
C ASP A 633 4.03 -44.99 -18.91
N ILE A 634 3.63 -44.53 -20.10
CA ILE A 634 3.83 -45.27 -21.35
C ILE A 634 5.31 -45.39 -21.69
N ALA A 635 6.10 -44.34 -21.45
CA ALA A 635 7.56 -44.36 -21.69
C ALA A 635 8.26 -45.38 -20.73
N VAL A 636 7.83 -45.46 -19.45
CA VAL A 636 8.34 -46.46 -18.52
C VAL A 636 7.92 -47.87 -18.95
N ASN A 637 6.68 -48.04 -19.39
CA ASN A 637 6.21 -49.36 -19.92
C ASN A 637 7.01 -49.79 -21.15
N PHE A 638 7.37 -48.84 -22.04
CA PHE A 638 8.19 -49.12 -23.19
C PHE A 638 9.63 -49.50 -22.79
N LEU A 639 10.18 -48.85 -21.76
CA LEU A 639 11.48 -49.23 -21.19
C LEU A 639 11.46 -50.64 -20.61
N HIS A 640 10.39 -51.04 -19.88
CA HIS A 640 10.25 -52.40 -19.38
C HIS A 640 10.19 -53.42 -20.51
N MET A 641 9.47 -53.12 -21.57
CA MET A 641 9.42 -53.95 -22.75
C MET A 641 10.83 -54.05 -23.38
N ALA A 642 11.55 -52.97 -23.53
CA ALA A 642 12.93 -52.94 -24.04
C ALA A 642 13.85 -53.89 -23.25
N LYS A 643 13.77 -53.87 -21.90
CA LYS A 643 14.54 -54.77 -21.02
C LYS A 643 14.18 -56.25 -21.28
N ASN A 644 12.91 -56.54 -21.34
CA ASN A 644 12.45 -57.89 -21.61
C ASN A 644 12.91 -58.41 -22.99
N CYS A 645 13.00 -57.52 -24.00
CA CYS A 645 13.52 -57.84 -25.33
C CYS A 645 15.01 -58.07 -25.31
N ALA A 646 15.75 -57.31 -24.56
CA ALA A 646 17.20 -57.43 -24.40
C ALA A 646 17.55 -58.79 -23.71
N GLU A 647 16.87 -59.13 -22.63
CA GLU A 647 17.06 -60.40 -21.92
C GLU A 647 16.79 -61.63 -22.79
N LYS A 648 15.89 -61.51 -23.78
CA LYS A 648 15.51 -62.60 -24.68
C LYS A 648 16.25 -62.59 -26.03
N ASP A 649 17.23 -61.67 -26.24
CA ASP A 649 18.00 -61.46 -27.43
C ASP A 649 17.15 -61.36 -28.75
N LEU A 650 16.01 -60.67 -28.64
CA LEU A 650 15.02 -60.56 -29.71
C LEU A 650 15.39 -59.53 -30.77
N LEU A 651 16.39 -58.65 -30.52
CA LEU A 651 16.80 -57.49 -31.35
C LEU A 651 18.00 -57.77 -32.26
N ALA A 652 18.37 -59.06 -32.47
CA ALA A 652 19.57 -59.45 -33.25
C ALA A 652 19.54 -59.01 -34.73
N HIS A 653 18.40 -58.57 -35.28
CA HIS A 653 18.24 -58.16 -36.69
C HIS A 653 17.59 -56.77 -36.82
N LYS A 654 18.40 -55.72 -36.98
CA LYS A 654 17.95 -54.34 -37.07
C LYS A 654 16.98 -54.04 -38.23
N GLU A 655 17.09 -54.76 -39.35
CA GLU A 655 16.24 -54.55 -40.54
C GLU A 655 14.76 -54.95 -40.26
N SER A 656 14.52 -55.88 -39.36
CA SER A 656 13.17 -56.33 -39.01
C SER A 656 12.37 -55.38 -38.10
N VAL A 657 13.03 -54.33 -37.53
CA VAL A 657 12.38 -53.39 -36.63
C VAL A 657 12.14 -52.01 -37.27
N LYS A 658 12.33 -51.88 -38.57
CA LYS A 658 12.10 -50.62 -39.31
C LYS A 658 10.70 -50.04 -39.13
N PRO A 659 9.59 -50.81 -39.04
CA PRO A 659 8.27 -50.27 -38.79
C PRO A 659 8.16 -49.57 -37.44
N ILE A 660 8.90 -50.03 -36.41
CA ILE A 660 8.95 -49.42 -35.09
C ILE A 660 9.67 -48.08 -35.19
N GLU A 661 10.77 -48.03 -35.96
CA GLU A 661 11.52 -46.78 -36.19
C GLU A 661 10.68 -45.74 -36.94
N ASP A 662 10.02 -46.13 -38.02
CA ASP A 662 9.17 -45.25 -38.83
C ASP A 662 8.00 -44.68 -37.99
N TYR A 663 7.38 -45.51 -37.16
CA TYR A 663 6.30 -45.11 -36.26
C TYR A 663 6.80 -44.16 -35.16
N PHE A 664 7.93 -44.50 -34.53
CA PHE A 664 8.57 -43.63 -33.52
C PHE A 664 8.89 -42.25 -34.07
N ASN A 665 9.54 -42.20 -35.25
CA ASN A 665 9.92 -40.91 -35.89
C ASN A 665 8.69 -40.06 -36.22
N ALA A 666 7.62 -40.68 -36.74
CA ALA A 666 6.38 -39.96 -37.02
C ALA A 666 5.69 -39.45 -35.74
N MET A 667 5.67 -40.22 -34.65
CA MET A 667 5.14 -39.83 -33.35
C MET A 667 5.95 -38.75 -32.72
N ASP A 668 7.28 -38.81 -32.73
CA ASP A 668 8.18 -37.79 -32.19
C ASP A 668 8.03 -36.43 -32.92
N LEU A 669 7.93 -36.46 -34.25
CA LEU A 669 7.64 -35.27 -35.05
C LEU A 669 6.22 -34.70 -34.77
N TYR A 670 5.25 -35.53 -34.46
CA TYR A 670 3.92 -35.06 -34.07
C TYR A 670 3.96 -34.36 -32.70
N CYS A 671 4.64 -34.96 -31.72
CA CYS A 671 4.85 -34.38 -30.41
C CYS A 671 5.56 -33.03 -30.50
N GLU A 672 6.63 -32.97 -31.33
CA GLU A 672 7.38 -31.72 -31.58
C GLU A 672 6.48 -30.59 -32.15
N GLU A 673 5.58 -30.95 -33.10
CA GLU A 673 4.68 -29.96 -33.69
C GLU A 673 3.62 -29.46 -32.68
N ILE A 674 3.13 -30.33 -31.77
CA ILE A 674 2.28 -29.91 -30.63
C ILE A 674 3.01 -28.91 -29.77
N ILE A 675 4.25 -29.20 -29.39
CA ILE A 675 5.10 -28.29 -28.58
C ILE A 675 5.31 -26.96 -29.28
N LYS A 676 5.62 -26.96 -30.57
CA LYS A 676 5.80 -25.75 -31.40
C LYS A 676 4.50 -24.96 -31.48
N THR A 677 3.37 -25.63 -31.61
CA THR A 677 2.04 -24.97 -31.66
C THR A 677 1.68 -24.36 -30.32
N LEU A 678 1.95 -25.05 -29.19
CA LEU A 678 1.79 -24.49 -27.86
C LEU A 678 2.67 -23.25 -27.60
N ARG A 679 3.85 -23.14 -28.24
CA ARG A 679 4.75 -22.00 -28.15
C ARG A 679 4.41 -20.86 -29.11
N SER A 680 3.59 -21.12 -30.17
CA SER A 680 3.33 -20.17 -31.25
C SER A 680 2.49 -18.97 -30.78
N ARG A 681 2.65 -17.85 -31.51
CA ARG A 681 1.80 -16.65 -31.39
C ARG A 681 0.51 -16.85 -32.21
N GLU A 682 -0.51 -16.06 -31.90
CA GLU A 682 -1.84 -16.16 -32.52
C GLU A 682 -1.82 -16.14 -34.07
N LYS A 683 -0.94 -15.33 -34.66
CA LYS A 683 -0.78 -15.22 -36.14
C LYS A 683 -0.28 -16.49 -36.82
N GLU A 684 0.40 -17.39 -36.10
CA GLU A 684 1.01 -18.61 -36.67
C GLU A 684 0.18 -19.86 -36.37
N LYS A 685 -0.89 -19.74 -35.57
CA LYS A 685 -1.66 -20.89 -35.06
C LYS A 685 -2.39 -21.66 -36.15
N GLU A 686 -3.02 -20.98 -37.11
CA GLU A 686 -3.78 -21.62 -38.18
C GLU A 686 -2.89 -22.53 -39.03
N ASP A 687 -1.71 -22.04 -39.48
CA ASP A 687 -0.75 -22.82 -40.27
C ASP A 687 -0.24 -24.03 -39.49
N ARG A 688 0.04 -23.86 -38.17
CA ARG A 688 0.50 -24.98 -37.33
C ARG A 688 -0.57 -25.99 -37.03
N THR A 689 -1.82 -25.56 -36.83
CA THR A 689 -2.94 -26.47 -36.65
C THR A 689 -3.19 -27.31 -37.89
N ALA A 690 -3.06 -26.75 -39.09
CA ALA A 690 -3.10 -27.49 -40.35
C ALA A 690 -1.99 -28.56 -40.43
N LYS A 691 -0.76 -28.23 -40.01
CA LYS A 691 0.37 -29.18 -39.96
C LYS A 691 0.13 -30.32 -38.97
N LEU A 692 -0.50 -30.05 -37.81
CA LEU A 692 -0.88 -31.08 -36.86
C LEU A 692 -1.87 -32.12 -37.47
N ILE A 693 -2.87 -31.61 -38.19
CA ILE A 693 -3.85 -32.49 -38.87
C ILE A 693 -3.18 -33.39 -39.89
N VAL A 694 -2.24 -32.88 -40.67
CA VAL A 694 -1.49 -33.65 -41.66
C VAL A 694 -0.68 -34.75 -40.95
N ARG A 695 0.08 -34.41 -39.91
CA ARG A 695 0.91 -35.38 -39.18
C ARG A 695 0.08 -36.44 -38.48
N GLN A 696 -1.09 -36.07 -37.94
CA GLN A 696 -2.05 -37.04 -37.39
C GLN A 696 -2.51 -38.05 -38.40
N ARG A 697 -2.81 -37.63 -39.65
CA ARG A 697 -3.20 -38.53 -40.72
C ARG A 697 -2.10 -39.53 -41.08
N VAL A 698 -0.86 -39.05 -41.12
CA VAL A 698 0.32 -39.91 -41.37
C VAL A 698 0.43 -40.97 -40.30
N LEU A 699 0.27 -40.65 -39.02
CA LEU A 699 0.33 -41.60 -37.92
C LEU A 699 -0.81 -42.60 -37.98
N GLN A 700 -2.04 -42.19 -38.30
CA GLN A 700 -3.18 -43.09 -38.47
C GLN A 700 -3.01 -44.05 -39.61
N GLN A 701 -2.42 -43.58 -40.72
CA GLN A 701 -2.12 -44.44 -41.87
C GLN A 701 -1.06 -45.47 -41.51
N LEU A 702 0.07 -45.04 -40.91
CA LEU A 702 1.11 -45.97 -40.44
C LEU A 702 0.60 -46.99 -39.46
N ASP A 703 -0.28 -46.62 -38.50
CA ASP A 703 -0.88 -47.54 -37.55
C ASP A 703 -1.70 -48.61 -38.26
N SER A 704 -2.54 -48.22 -39.24
CA SER A 704 -3.35 -49.15 -40.01
C SER A 704 -2.53 -50.05 -40.96
N GLU A 705 -1.50 -49.52 -41.55
CA GLU A 705 -0.58 -50.29 -42.42
C GLU A 705 0.15 -51.37 -41.63
N ILE A 706 0.77 -50.99 -40.49
CA ILE A 706 1.51 -51.91 -39.64
C ILE A 706 0.56 -53.01 -39.07
N GLN A 707 -0.62 -52.61 -38.57
CA GLN A 707 -1.56 -53.56 -38.06
C GLN A 707 -2.06 -54.56 -39.13
N SER A 708 -2.29 -54.10 -40.39
CA SER A 708 -2.72 -54.95 -41.49
C SER A 708 -1.63 -55.89 -41.95
N GLU A 709 -0.39 -55.42 -42.02
CA GLU A 709 0.76 -56.21 -42.48
C GLU A 709 1.14 -57.31 -41.50
N TYR A 710 1.19 -56.97 -40.19
CA TYR A 710 1.68 -57.90 -39.18
C TYR A 710 0.54 -58.74 -38.51
N ALA A 711 -0.72 -58.41 -38.74
CA ALA A 711 -1.85 -59.32 -38.41
C ALA A 711 -2.04 -60.47 -39.38
N ALA A 712 -1.60 -60.26 -40.64
CA ALA A 712 -1.69 -61.24 -41.74
C ALA A 712 -0.39 -62.05 -41.99
N GLY A 713 0.67 -61.78 -41.18
CA GLY A 713 2.03 -62.27 -41.41
C GLY A 713 2.18 -63.78 -41.55
N ASP A 714 3.12 -64.20 -42.39
CA ASP A 714 3.46 -65.58 -42.70
C ASP A 714 3.87 -66.33 -41.41
N GLN A 715 3.04 -67.33 -41.01
CA GLN A 715 3.19 -68.10 -39.75
C GLN A 715 4.16 -69.32 -39.95
N SER A 716 4.99 -69.28 -40.95
CA SER A 716 5.82 -70.43 -41.30
C SER A 716 7.07 -70.64 -40.40
N ASP A 717 7.50 -69.65 -39.64
CA ASP A 717 8.66 -69.77 -38.76
C ASP A 717 8.39 -69.11 -37.39
N MET A 718 8.79 -69.81 -36.33
CA MET A 718 8.63 -69.34 -34.92
C MET A 718 9.38 -68.00 -34.66
N ARG A 719 10.42 -67.68 -35.41
CA ARG A 719 11.17 -66.44 -35.29
C ARG A 719 10.40 -65.27 -35.89
N SER A 720 9.82 -65.45 -37.08
CA SER A 720 8.94 -64.46 -37.73
C SER A 720 7.75 -64.12 -36.87
N ILE A 721 7.15 -65.10 -36.18
CA ILE A 721 6.07 -64.90 -35.25
C ILE A 721 6.53 -64.00 -34.05
N LYS A 722 7.69 -64.29 -33.46
CA LYS A 722 8.20 -63.50 -32.32
C LYS A 722 8.51 -62.04 -32.73
N ILE A 723 9.03 -61.80 -33.93
CA ILE A 723 9.30 -60.46 -34.46
C ILE A 723 7.97 -59.73 -34.72
N ALA A 724 6.97 -60.38 -35.30
CA ALA A 724 5.67 -59.81 -35.56
C ALA A 724 4.96 -59.38 -34.23
N VAL A 725 5.03 -60.27 -33.22
CA VAL A 725 4.51 -59.92 -31.86
C VAL A 725 5.25 -58.73 -31.26
N LEU A 726 6.59 -58.69 -31.38
CA LEU A 726 7.40 -57.57 -30.88
C LEU A 726 7.03 -56.23 -31.54
N ILE A 727 6.87 -56.23 -32.88
CA ILE A 727 6.50 -55.05 -33.66
C ILE A 727 5.09 -54.62 -33.22
N ASN A 728 4.14 -55.54 -33.15
CA ASN A 728 2.76 -55.23 -32.74
C ASN A 728 2.68 -54.69 -31.32
N ASP A 729 3.40 -55.27 -30.36
CA ASP A 729 3.43 -54.79 -28.97
C ASP A 729 4.08 -53.41 -28.88
N SER A 730 5.20 -53.20 -29.58
CA SER A 730 5.89 -51.91 -29.60
C SER A 730 5.02 -50.80 -30.18
N VAL A 731 4.41 -51.05 -31.34
CA VAL A 731 3.52 -50.08 -32.00
C VAL A 731 2.24 -49.88 -31.17
N THR A 732 1.70 -50.90 -30.51
CA THR A 732 0.55 -50.74 -29.62
C THR A 732 0.86 -49.82 -28.47
N ILE A 733 2.03 -49.95 -27.85
CA ILE A 733 2.43 -49.05 -26.73
C ILE A 733 2.58 -47.62 -27.27
N MET A 734 3.24 -47.41 -28.38
CA MET A 734 3.42 -46.09 -29.02
C MET A 734 2.11 -45.48 -29.53
N SER A 735 1.19 -46.30 -30.01
CA SER A 735 -0.17 -45.89 -30.40
C SER A 735 -1.00 -45.38 -29.24
N ARG A 736 -0.83 -45.95 -28.01
CA ARG A 736 -1.41 -45.36 -26.79
C ARG A 736 -0.87 -43.98 -26.52
N MET A 737 0.44 -43.76 -26.64
CA MET A 737 1.04 -42.42 -26.49
C MET A 737 0.49 -41.46 -27.54
N THR A 738 0.39 -41.88 -28.80
CA THR A 738 -0.22 -41.09 -29.87
C THR A 738 -1.63 -40.62 -29.57
N ARG A 739 -2.47 -41.51 -28.93
CA ARG A 739 -3.81 -41.11 -28.48
C ARG A 739 -3.79 -39.99 -27.45
N HIS A 740 -2.89 -40.04 -26.45
CA HIS A 740 -2.76 -38.98 -25.47
C HIS A 740 -2.24 -37.67 -26.12
N LEU A 741 -1.28 -37.75 -27.06
CA LEU A 741 -0.86 -36.61 -27.86
C LEU A 741 -2.02 -36.01 -28.67
N LEU A 742 -2.89 -36.84 -29.24
CA LEU A 742 -4.09 -36.39 -29.96
C LEU A 742 -5.08 -35.67 -29.04
N ASN A 743 -5.30 -36.18 -27.84
CA ASN A 743 -6.14 -35.52 -26.84
C ASN A 743 -5.62 -34.10 -26.46
N ILE A 744 -4.29 -33.97 -26.35
CA ILE A 744 -3.62 -32.71 -26.12
C ILE A 744 -3.83 -31.76 -27.31
N ALA A 745 -3.62 -32.27 -28.52
CA ALA A 745 -3.75 -31.47 -29.76
C ALA A 745 -5.20 -30.96 -29.96
N GLN A 746 -6.22 -31.74 -29.64
CA GLN A 746 -7.63 -31.33 -29.71
C GLN A 746 -7.97 -30.21 -28.76
N ARG A 747 -7.25 -30.07 -27.64
CA ARG A 747 -7.46 -29.01 -26.65
C ARG A 747 -6.55 -27.80 -26.81
N ILE A 748 -5.68 -27.81 -27.83
CA ILE A 748 -4.61 -26.82 -28.00
C ILE A 748 -5.14 -25.39 -28.11
N THR A 749 -6.31 -25.18 -28.72
CA THR A 749 -6.96 -23.89 -28.85
C THR A 749 -7.38 -23.30 -27.50
N LEU A 750 -7.84 -24.14 -26.56
CA LEU A 750 -8.18 -23.73 -25.19
C LEU A 750 -6.93 -23.44 -24.36
N LEU A 751 -5.85 -24.20 -24.57
CA LEU A 751 -4.57 -24.00 -23.87
C LEU A 751 -3.87 -22.72 -24.33
N THR A 752 -4.04 -22.31 -25.59
CA THR A 752 -3.36 -21.17 -26.22
C THR A 752 -4.21 -19.91 -26.32
N LYS A 753 -5.43 -19.92 -25.80
CA LYS A 753 -6.29 -18.73 -25.72
C LYS A 753 -5.63 -17.70 -24.79
N ASP A 754 -5.36 -16.49 -25.28
CA ASP A 754 -4.72 -15.41 -24.50
C ASP A 754 -5.73 -14.56 -23.70
#